data_333e50626f575af0540c62be1890e9a0
#
_entry.id   333e50626f575af0540c62be1890e9a0
#
_cell.length_a   1.000
_cell.length_b   1.000
_cell.length_c   1.000
_cell.angle_alpha   90.00
_cell.angle_beta   90.00
_cell.angle_gamma   90.00
#
_symmetry.space_group_name_H-M   'P 1'
#
loop_
_entity.id
_entity.type
_entity.pdbx_description
1 polymer ?
#
loop_
_entity_poly.entity_id
_entity_poly.type
_entity_poly.pdbx_seq_one_letter_code
_entity_poly.pdbx_strand_id
1 'polypeptide(L)'
;MLEKLKNLKILELSNTKVKDLSALNKLEDLKILNLSNNQIEFIGDLKELERLIWLDLNNNLLESIDALKGLYSLTWLDLSNNKIESIDILKDLSKLNYLNLSNNKIKDIKSLNSLVDIFNLNLSNNIIEEIKQLDNLTDLNELNLSNNRIEEIKGLDKLNRLHGLNLSNNRISEIKGLDRLKGLHDLNLSFNEIREIKGLDKLDELRKLNLSDNKIVAIEGLNSLRKLEFLDLSYNRIIKIEGLNMLEKLCNLNLFSNEIKEIKGLEWLDELHKLNLSDNKIVDIQGLDNLKRLKNLNLSSNEIIKIKGLKNLKRLNTLDLSFNLIREIKGLDQLVELEDLNLYDNKIDEITGLDKLSKLKCLNLGKLSENSKIEEIKGLDKLNKLEDLNLCKNKIGNIINLKYNLKLKNLNLSKNENILIEGIKELTHLEALDLGYTNRKELGEEIQLLTNLKELYLRSNEKISIEGIKNLTNLEVLDWGYTNRKELGEIKNLDNLKELYLYNNNLISMEGIENLKKLEILNLSNNEIEKVENIKGLNNLKSIDKLKGLDLSYNKIISTEGIEELYNLENLYLRNNHIEEIGNLKKLYNLKVLDLSHNKITSMNGIENLYKLKVLYLMNNKIYKLCNLNDLLQLEYLILDKNKISDISKIPVKIKYIDLGRQEIDLKDYKNTENKYSLNTSFIKLRGGEDLDIDYILENGKYDNHTKTIIWENLSTDKLQFEFNNIEDDWMNFSGIVNICLVDKI
;
A
#
# COMPACT_ATOMS: atom_id res chain seq x y z
N MET A 1 35.31 -28.84 -2.70
CA MET A 1 34.36 -29.47 -1.75
C MET A 1 33.22 -30.18 -2.47
N LEU A 2 32.61 -29.58 -3.51
CA LEU A 2 31.49 -30.15 -4.31
C LEU A 2 31.91 -31.45 -5.09
N GLU A 3 33.16 -31.61 -5.46
CA GLU A 3 33.66 -32.81 -6.15
C GLU A 3 33.44 -34.15 -5.38
N LYS A 4 33.22 -34.07 -4.07
CA LYS A 4 32.91 -35.21 -3.19
C LYS A 4 31.43 -35.57 -3.16
N LEU A 5 30.54 -34.75 -3.78
CA LEU A 5 29.09 -34.85 -3.71
C LEU A 5 28.46 -35.33 -5.03
N LYS A 6 29.17 -36.15 -5.82
CA LYS A 6 28.73 -36.62 -7.15
C LYS A 6 27.34 -37.28 -7.15
N ASN A 7 26.94 -37.93 -6.06
CA ASN A 7 25.64 -38.60 -5.92
C ASN A 7 24.52 -37.67 -5.36
N LEU A 8 24.77 -36.36 -5.29
CA LEU A 8 23.78 -35.40 -4.79
C LEU A 8 22.59 -35.33 -5.76
N LYS A 9 21.38 -35.49 -5.24
CA LYS A 9 20.16 -35.46 -6.05
C LYS A 9 19.39 -34.14 -5.91
N ILE A 10 19.54 -33.45 -4.79
CA ILE A 10 18.84 -32.18 -4.46
C ILE A 10 19.86 -31.19 -3.95
N LEU A 11 19.84 -29.99 -4.52
CA LEU A 11 20.68 -28.87 -4.09
C LEU A 11 19.85 -27.59 -3.97
N GLU A 12 19.80 -27.05 -2.76
CA GLU A 12 19.12 -25.82 -2.42
C GLU A 12 20.15 -24.72 -2.13
N LEU A 13 20.21 -23.71 -2.99
CA LEU A 13 21.11 -22.56 -2.88
C LEU A 13 20.33 -21.22 -3.00
N SER A 14 19.06 -21.22 -2.64
CA SER A 14 18.26 -19.99 -2.65
C SER A 14 18.75 -18.98 -1.62
N ASN A 15 18.69 -17.67 -1.94
CA ASN A 15 19.08 -16.57 -1.05
C ASN A 15 20.53 -16.60 -0.54
N THR A 16 21.46 -17.19 -1.28
CA THR A 16 22.85 -17.38 -0.84
C THR A 16 23.85 -16.39 -1.44
N LYS A 17 23.40 -15.48 -2.32
CA LYS A 17 24.23 -14.54 -3.09
C LYS A 17 25.28 -15.25 -3.98
N VAL A 18 25.01 -16.46 -4.39
CA VAL A 18 25.85 -17.20 -5.33
C VAL A 18 25.87 -16.46 -6.67
N LYS A 19 27.09 -16.35 -7.25
CA LYS A 19 27.33 -15.78 -8.58
C LYS A 19 28.03 -16.78 -9.51
N ASP A 20 28.93 -17.61 -9.00
CA ASP A 20 29.68 -18.58 -9.75
C ASP A 20 29.10 -19.99 -9.59
N LEU A 21 28.64 -20.57 -10.70
CA LEU A 21 28.01 -21.88 -10.78
C LEU A 21 28.92 -22.93 -11.47
N SER A 22 30.18 -22.60 -11.80
CA SER A 22 31.10 -23.45 -12.58
C SER A 22 31.34 -24.84 -11.98
N ALA A 23 31.17 -24.99 -10.67
CA ALA A 23 31.33 -26.24 -9.96
C ALA A 23 30.12 -27.20 -10.06
N LEU A 24 28.95 -26.71 -10.50
CA LEU A 24 27.71 -27.50 -10.56
C LEU A 24 27.73 -28.57 -11.63
N ASN A 25 28.48 -28.38 -12.74
CA ASN A 25 28.56 -29.31 -13.85
C ASN A 25 29.15 -30.69 -13.46
N LYS A 26 29.71 -30.81 -12.24
CA LYS A 26 30.28 -32.10 -11.73
C LYS A 26 29.22 -32.93 -10.97
N LEU A 27 28.00 -32.43 -10.80
CA LEU A 27 26.94 -33.07 -10.03
C LEU A 27 25.96 -33.82 -10.96
N GLU A 28 26.45 -34.79 -11.70
CA GLU A 28 25.76 -35.51 -12.81
C GLU A 28 24.45 -36.22 -12.37
N ASP A 29 24.32 -36.59 -11.07
CA ASP A 29 23.12 -37.24 -10.53
C ASP A 29 22.04 -36.25 -10.05
N LEU A 30 22.28 -34.94 -10.19
CA LEU A 30 21.34 -33.90 -9.67
C LEU A 30 20.01 -33.95 -10.40
N LYS A 31 18.91 -33.94 -9.61
CA LYS A 31 17.53 -33.97 -10.10
C LYS A 31 16.80 -32.69 -9.82
N ILE A 32 17.07 -32.04 -8.69
CA ILE A 32 16.44 -30.82 -8.22
C ILE A 32 17.52 -29.80 -7.89
N LEU A 33 17.42 -28.62 -8.49
CA LEU A 33 18.33 -27.51 -8.27
C LEU A 33 17.54 -26.22 -8.04
N ASN A 34 17.66 -25.64 -6.85
CA ASN A 34 17.10 -24.35 -6.52
C ASN A 34 18.21 -23.31 -6.40
N LEU A 35 18.18 -22.32 -7.28
CA LEU A 35 19.09 -21.18 -7.35
C LEU A 35 18.33 -19.84 -7.26
N SER A 36 17.09 -19.89 -6.78
CA SER A 36 16.24 -18.71 -6.73
C SER A 36 16.75 -17.62 -5.77
N ASN A 37 16.33 -16.39 -6.01
CA ASN A 37 16.66 -15.24 -5.15
C ASN A 37 18.18 -15.05 -4.95
N ASN A 38 18.92 -15.00 -6.04
CA ASN A 38 20.36 -14.74 -6.05
C ASN A 38 20.69 -13.52 -6.93
N GLN A 39 21.92 -13.33 -7.29
CA GLN A 39 22.40 -12.27 -8.19
C GLN A 39 23.10 -12.89 -9.41
N ILE A 40 22.52 -13.97 -9.94
CA ILE A 40 23.11 -14.73 -11.03
C ILE A 40 22.85 -13.98 -12.34
N GLU A 41 23.92 -13.54 -12.98
CA GLU A 41 23.90 -12.94 -14.31
C GLU A 41 24.16 -14.00 -15.42
N PHE A 42 24.95 -15.02 -15.08
CA PHE A 42 25.38 -16.12 -15.97
C PHE A 42 25.22 -17.47 -15.29
N ILE A 43 24.55 -18.41 -15.98
CA ILE A 43 24.34 -19.76 -15.44
C ILE A 43 25.61 -20.66 -15.62
N GLY A 44 26.48 -20.34 -16.57
CA GLY A 44 27.57 -21.24 -16.97
C GLY A 44 27.05 -22.45 -17.78
N ASP A 45 27.90 -23.44 -18.02
CA ASP A 45 27.55 -24.64 -18.78
C ASP A 45 26.99 -25.72 -17.84
N LEU A 46 25.70 -26.02 -17.96
CA LEU A 46 24.99 -27.04 -17.16
C LEU A 46 24.76 -28.36 -17.93
N LYS A 47 25.32 -28.53 -19.12
CA LYS A 47 25.01 -29.65 -20.04
C LYS A 47 25.22 -31.05 -19.43
N GLU A 48 26.12 -31.20 -18.45
CA GLU A 48 26.39 -32.49 -17.78
C GLU A 48 25.28 -32.88 -16.77
N LEU A 49 24.34 -31.95 -16.46
CA LEU A 49 23.23 -32.23 -15.57
C LEU A 49 22.02 -32.85 -16.30
N GLU A 50 22.25 -33.84 -17.14
CA GLU A 50 21.25 -34.49 -18.01
C GLU A 50 20.06 -35.10 -17.24
N ARG A 51 20.22 -35.37 -15.92
CA ARG A 51 19.21 -35.96 -15.05
C ARG A 51 18.35 -34.93 -14.33
N LEU A 52 18.59 -33.64 -14.56
CA LEU A 52 17.85 -32.54 -13.90
C LEU A 52 16.39 -32.51 -14.40
N ILE A 53 15.46 -32.64 -13.48
CA ILE A 53 14.01 -32.63 -13.73
C ILE A 53 13.32 -31.36 -13.24
N TRP A 54 13.92 -30.69 -12.26
CA TRP A 54 13.36 -29.49 -11.62
C TRP A 54 14.47 -28.44 -11.45
N LEU A 55 14.25 -27.24 -12.00
CA LEU A 55 15.20 -26.12 -11.93
C LEU A 55 14.48 -24.81 -11.62
N ASP A 56 14.87 -24.19 -10.52
CA ASP A 56 14.41 -22.87 -10.13
C ASP A 56 15.53 -21.84 -10.23
N LEU A 57 15.34 -20.87 -11.10
CA LEU A 57 16.21 -19.72 -11.34
C LEU A 57 15.48 -18.40 -11.17
N ASN A 58 14.30 -18.41 -10.49
CA ASN A 58 13.54 -17.19 -10.34
C ASN A 58 14.29 -16.13 -9.54
N ASN A 59 13.95 -14.87 -9.80
CA ASN A 59 14.50 -13.71 -9.11
C ASN A 59 16.05 -13.68 -9.15
N ASN A 60 16.58 -13.58 -10.36
CA ASN A 60 18.00 -13.42 -10.67
C ASN A 60 18.19 -12.28 -11.70
N LEU A 61 19.35 -12.18 -12.33
CA LEU A 61 19.70 -11.12 -13.27
C LEU A 61 20.01 -11.66 -14.68
N LEU A 62 19.44 -12.82 -15.03
CA LEU A 62 19.73 -13.54 -16.27
C LEU A 62 19.22 -12.77 -17.49
N GLU A 63 20.10 -12.54 -18.46
CA GLU A 63 19.76 -12.00 -19.78
C GLU A 63 19.71 -13.10 -20.86
N SER A 64 20.52 -14.17 -20.72
CA SER A 64 20.53 -15.36 -21.59
C SER A 64 20.30 -16.65 -20.80
N ILE A 65 19.67 -17.62 -21.48
CA ILE A 65 19.40 -18.97 -20.95
C ILE A 65 19.99 -20.06 -21.87
N ASP A 66 20.96 -19.73 -22.75
CA ASP A 66 21.58 -20.67 -23.67
C ASP A 66 22.27 -21.85 -22.96
N ALA A 67 22.69 -21.66 -21.73
CA ALA A 67 23.27 -22.67 -20.85
C ALA A 67 22.32 -23.83 -20.49
N LEU A 68 20.99 -23.67 -20.71
CA LEU A 68 20.01 -24.75 -20.52
C LEU A 68 20.04 -25.80 -21.64
N LYS A 69 20.86 -25.62 -22.68
CA LYS A 69 21.05 -26.57 -23.74
C LYS A 69 21.55 -27.90 -23.18
N GLY A 70 20.86 -28.99 -23.52
CA GLY A 70 21.23 -30.35 -23.05
C GLY A 70 20.41 -30.85 -21.87
N LEU A 71 19.65 -30.00 -21.20
CA LEU A 71 18.82 -30.39 -20.04
C LEU A 71 17.49 -31.04 -20.48
N TYR A 72 17.53 -32.03 -21.35
CA TYR A 72 16.34 -32.64 -21.97
C TYR A 72 15.41 -33.39 -21.01
N SER A 73 15.80 -33.58 -19.75
CA SER A 73 14.98 -34.24 -18.73
C SER A 73 14.14 -33.30 -17.92
N LEU A 74 14.26 -31.97 -18.09
CA LEU A 74 13.52 -30.97 -17.35
C LEU A 74 12.01 -31.12 -17.61
N THR A 75 11.25 -31.20 -16.51
CA THR A 75 9.80 -31.19 -16.50
C THR A 75 9.24 -29.92 -15.83
N TRP A 76 10.02 -29.30 -14.96
CA TRP A 76 9.64 -28.09 -14.25
C TRP A 76 10.76 -27.05 -14.33
N LEU A 77 10.42 -25.83 -14.76
CA LEU A 77 11.38 -24.73 -14.94
C LEU A 77 10.75 -23.39 -14.55
N ASP A 78 11.34 -22.70 -13.57
CA ASP A 78 11.00 -21.31 -13.24
C ASP A 78 12.16 -20.38 -13.56
N LEU A 79 11.91 -19.45 -14.47
CA LEU A 79 12.83 -18.39 -14.93
C LEU A 79 12.23 -16.99 -14.67
N SER A 80 11.22 -16.90 -13.82
CA SER A 80 10.54 -15.64 -13.57
C SER A 80 11.44 -14.60 -12.90
N ASN A 81 11.10 -13.34 -13.04
CA ASN A 81 11.84 -12.21 -12.45
C ASN A 81 13.33 -12.21 -12.87
N ASN A 82 13.57 -12.16 -14.16
CA ASN A 82 14.88 -12.04 -14.77
C ASN A 82 14.86 -10.93 -15.85
N LYS A 83 15.85 -10.88 -16.72
CA LYS A 83 15.96 -9.92 -17.82
C LYS A 83 15.97 -10.59 -19.19
N ILE A 84 15.39 -11.77 -19.32
CA ILE A 84 15.45 -12.64 -20.49
C ILE A 84 14.67 -12.02 -21.65
N GLU A 85 15.32 -11.91 -22.81
CA GLU A 85 14.72 -11.43 -24.06
C GLU A 85 14.47 -12.58 -25.05
N SER A 86 15.44 -13.52 -25.20
CA SER A 86 15.34 -14.67 -26.11
C SER A 86 15.14 -15.98 -25.35
N ILE A 87 14.20 -16.78 -25.85
CA ILE A 87 13.85 -18.11 -25.33
C ILE A 87 14.02 -19.22 -26.37
N ASP A 88 14.80 -19.00 -27.42
CA ASP A 88 14.96 -19.93 -28.55
C ASP A 88 15.47 -21.30 -28.14
N ILE A 89 16.25 -21.39 -27.08
CA ILE A 89 16.79 -22.64 -26.55
C ILE A 89 15.71 -23.57 -25.99
N LEU A 90 14.59 -23.04 -25.53
CA LEU A 90 13.51 -23.82 -24.91
C LEU A 90 12.88 -24.81 -25.89
N LYS A 91 13.00 -24.60 -27.21
CA LYS A 91 12.49 -25.53 -28.23
C LYS A 91 13.00 -26.97 -28.08
N ASP A 92 14.16 -27.15 -27.42
CA ASP A 92 14.80 -28.45 -27.23
C ASP A 92 14.33 -29.18 -25.96
N LEU A 93 13.58 -28.45 -25.04
CA LEU A 93 13.16 -28.95 -23.74
C LEU A 93 11.72 -29.53 -23.78
N SER A 94 11.45 -30.45 -24.70
CA SER A 94 10.09 -30.92 -25.03
C SER A 94 9.33 -31.61 -23.88
N LYS A 95 10.02 -32.05 -22.82
CA LYS A 95 9.41 -32.70 -21.65
C LYS A 95 8.89 -31.74 -20.58
N LEU A 96 9.06 -30.43 -20.79
CA LEU A 96 8.53 -29.43 -19.83
C LEU A 96 7.02 -29.56 -19.70
N ASN A 97 6.57 -29.71 -18.45
CA ASN A 97 5.18 -29.72 -18.07
C ASN A 97 4.77 -28.39 -17.41
N TYR A 98 5.68 -27.78 -16.67
CA TYR A 98 5.52 -26.47 -16.05
C TYR A 98 6.63 -25.52 -16.50
N LEU A 99 6.24 -24.32 -16.95
CA LEU A 99 7.19 -23.28 -17.35
C LEU A 99 6.68 -21.90 -16.90
N ASN A 100 7.47 -21.24 -16.04
CA ASN A 100 7.22 -19.86 -15.62
C ASN A 100 8.31 -18.93 -16.19
N LEU A 101 7.89 -18.03 -17.06
CA LEU A 101 8.70 -17.00 -17.71
C LEU A 101 8.23 -15.58 -17.36
N SER A 102 7.43 -15.44 -16.30
CA SER A 102 6.86 -14.13 -15.92
C SER A 102 7.93 -13.12 -15.51
N ASN A 103 7.61 -11.83 -15.66
CA ASN A 103 8.50 -10.73 -15.31
C ASN A 103 9.87 -10.83 -16.03
N ASN A 104 9.84 -10.82 -17.35
CA ASN A 104 11.00 -10.79 -18.22
C ASN A 104 10.81 -9.74 -19.34
N LYS A 105 11.62 -9.79 -20.40
CA LYS A 105 11.54 -8.88 -21.56
C LYS A 105 11.22 -9.64 -22.85
N ILE A 106 10.46 -10.72 -22.76
CA ILE A 106 10.18 -11.62 -23.88
C ILE A 106 9.19 -10.95 -24.84
N LYS A 107 9.54 -10.95 -26.14
CA LYS A 107 8.67 -10.47 -27.23
C LYS A 107 8.23 -11.63 -28.15
N ASP A 108 9.10 -12.52 -28.51
CA ASP A 108 8.84 -13.64 -29.43
C ASP A 108 8.69 -14.96 -28.66
N ILE A 109 7.57 -15.67 -28.87
CA ILE A 109 7.23 -16.92 -28.21
C ILE A 109 7.20 -18.14 -29.12
N LYS A 110 7.66 -18.01 -30.37
CA LYS A 110 7.57 -19.08 -31.39
C LYS A 110 8.26 -20.38 -30.98
N SER A 111 9.35 -20.32 -30.23
CA SER A 111 10.11 -21.47 -29.74
C SER A 111 9.33 -22.36 -28.78
N LEU A 112 8.28 -21.83 -28.15
CA LEU A 112 7.43 -22.59 -27.23
C LEU A 112 6.59 -23.66 -27.95
N ASN A 113 6.39 -23.55 -29.27
CA ASN A 113 5.52 -24.47 -30.02
C ASN A 113 6.02 -25.94 -30.01
N SER A 114 7.25 -26.20 -29.61
CA SER A 114 7.83 -27.56 -29.47
C SER A 114 7.62 -28.19 -28.10
N LEU A 115 7.10 -27.43 -27.12
CA LEU A 115 6.85 -27.89 -25.74
C LEU A 115 5.52 -28.65 -25.64
N VAL A 116 5.41 -29.78 -26.35
CA VAL A 116 4.13 -30.49 -26.53
C VAL A 116 3.50 -31.03 -25.23
N ASP A 117 4.31 -31.31 -24.22
CA ASP A 117 3.89 -31.86 -22.92
C ASP A 117 3.52 -30.75 -21.91
N ILE A 118 3.59 -29.47 -22.31
CA ILE A 118 3.35 -28.35 -21.38
C ILE A 118 1.90 -28.31 -20.90
N PHE A 119 1.72 -28.27 -19.59
CA PHE A 119 0.42 -28.22 -18.93
C PHE A 119 0.14 -26.85 -18.32
N ASN A 120 1.14 -26.16 -17.79
CA ASN A 120 1.03 -24.83 -17.21
C ASN A 120 2.11 -23.91 -17.76
N LEU A 121 1.69 -22.79 -18.37
CA LEU A 121 2.57 -21.80 -18.99
C LEU A 121 2.26 -20.40 -18.49
N ASN A 122 3.22 -19.77 -17.80
CA ASN A 122 3.11 -18.39 -17.34
C ASN A 122 4.08 -17.48 -18.12
N LEU A 123 3.52 -16.57 -18.90
CA LEU A 123 4.20 -15.55 -19.71
C LEU A 123 3.83 -14.12 -19.28
N SER A 124 3.27 -13.95 -18.08
CA SER A 124 2.81 -12.63 -17.61
C SER A 124 3.95 -11.64 -17.41
N ASN A 125 3.65 -10.35 -17.47
CA ASN A 125 4.63 -9.28 -17.30
C ASN A 125 5.83 -9.40 -18.25
N ASN A 126 5.54 -9.40 -19.55
CA ASN A 126 6.51 -9.39 -20.64
C ASN A 126 6.15 -8.30 -21.67
N ILE A 127 6.74 -8.31 -22.84
CA ILE A 127 6.47 -7.33 -23.90
C ILE A 127 5.91 -8.00 -25.16
N ILE A 128 5.13 -9.09 -24.98
CA ILE A 128 4.52 -9.87 -26.07
C ILE A 128 3.43 -9.04 -26.75
N GLU A 129 3.54 -8.87 -28.08
CA GLU A 129 2.58 -8.14 -28.89
C GLU A 129 1.58 -9.05 -29.61
N GLU A 130 1.98 -10.29 -29.92
CA GLU A 130 1.19 -11.24 -30.68
C GLU A 130 1.26 -12.64 -30.09
N ILE A 131 0.11 -13.32 -30.03
CA ILE A 131 0.03 -14.75 -29.70
C ILE A 131 0.16 -15.54 -31.01
N LYS A 132 1.32 -16.14 -31.24
CA LYS A 132 1.59 -16.92 -32.44
C LYS A 132 2.25 -18.25 -32.10
N GLN A 133 1.94 -19.28 -32.92
CA GLN A 133 2.65 -20.56 -32.88
C GLN A 133 2.62 -21.29 -31.51
N LEU A 134 1.41 -21.37 -30.92
CA LEU A 134 1.17 -22.23 -29.75
C LEU A 134 0.36 -23.49 -30.15
N ASP A 135 0.18 -23.74 -31.43
CA ASP A 135 -0.72 -24.76 -32.00
C ASP A 135 -0.43 -26.20 -31.55
N ASN A 136 0.81 -26.52 -31.19
CA ASN A 136 1.19 -27.87 -30.77
C ASN A 136 1.01 -28.11 -29.26
N LEU A 137 0.71 -27.05 -28.46
CA LEU A 137 0.54 -27.15 -27.00
C LEU A 137 -0.84 -27.72 -26.65
N THR A 138 -1.21 -28.86 -27.24
CA THR A 138 -2.58 -29.41 -27.16
C THR A 138 -2.98 -29.86 -25.76
N ASP A 139 -2.01 -30.12 -24.87
CA ASP A 139 -2.24 -30.51 -23.48
C ASP A 139 -2.24 -29.34 -22.50
N LEU A 140 -2.03 -28.12 -23.00
CA LEU A 140 -2.00 -26.91 -22.17
C LEU A 140 -3.35 -26.70 -21.46
N ASN A 141 -3.30 -26.61 -20.12
CA ASN A 141 -4.43 -26.43 -19.24
C ASN A 141 -4.58 -25.00 -18.74
N GLU A 142 -3.45 -24.39 -18.37
CA GLU A 142 -3.39 -23.02 -17.84
C GLU A 142 -2.42 -22.16 -18.66
N LEU A 143 -2.90 -21.03 -19.15
CA LEU A 143 -2.10 -20.04 -19.90
C LEU A 143 -2.29 -18.65 -19.31
N ASN A 144 -1.20 -18.09 -18.78
CA ASN A 144 -1.20 -16.71 -18.29
C ASN A 144 -0.35 -15.82 -19.23
N LEU A 145 -1.02 -14.89 -19.90
CA LEU A 145 -0.46 -13.86 -20.79
C LEU A 145 -0.77 -12.43 -20.27
N SER A 146 -1.10 -12.30 -18.99
CA SER A 146 -1.44 -10.98 -18.40
C SER A 146 -0.24 -10.01 -18.42
N ASN A 147 -0.53 -8.72 -18.40
CA ASN A 147 0.49 -7.66 -18.38
C ASN A 147 1.46 -7.78 -19.57
N ASN A 148 0.93 -7.75 -20.77
CA ASN A 148 1.65 -7.77 -22.03
C ASN A 148 1.17 -6.62 -22.95
N ARG A 149 1.45 -6.69 -24.25
CA ARG A 149 1.06 -5.68 -25.25
C ARG A 149 0.18 -6.23 -26.33
N ILE A 150 -0.58 -7.30 -26.02
CA ILE A 150 -1.40 -8.06 -26.98
C ILE A 150 -2.61 -7.22 -27.41
N GLU A 151 -2.77 -7.05 -28.72
CA GLU A 151 -3.90 -6.31 -29.31
C GLU A 151 -5.01 -7.22 -29.83
N GLU A 152 -4.65 -8.45 -30.26
CA GLU A 152 -5.59 -9.42 -30.85
C GLU A 152 -5.39 -10.83 -30.26
N ILE A 153 -6.50 -11.52 -30.00
CA ILE A 153 -6.49 -12.92 -29.57
C ILE A 153 -6.46 -13.80 -30.82
N LYS A 154 -5.31 -14.38 -31.13
CA LYS A 154 -5.08 -15.28 -32.25
C LYS A 154 -4.20 -16.46 -31.84
N GLY A 155 -4.19 -17.57 -32.60
CA GLY A 155 -3.24 -18.69 -32.41
C GLY A 155 -3.53 -19.54 -31.18
N LEU A 156 -4.77 -19.55 -30.69
CA LEU A 156 -5.21 -20.40 -29.58
C LEU A 156 -6.15 -21.55 -30.06
N ASP A 157 -6.45 -21.63 -31.35
CA ASP A 157 -7.52 -22.46 -31.92
C ASP A 157 -7.34 -23.98 -31.66
N LYS A 158 -6.15 -24.45 -31.38
CA LYS A 158 -5.87 -25.88 -31.15
C LYS A 158 -5.74 -26.27 -29.68
N LEU A 159 -5.82 -25.30 -28.75
CA LEU A 159 -5.65 -25.52 -27.31
C LEU A 159 -6.96 -26.07 -26.68
N ASN A 160 -7.42 -27.21 -27.16
CA ASN A 160 -8.74 -27.76 -26.80
C ASN A 160 -8.89 -28.17 -25.32
N ARG A 161 -7.75 -28.32 -24.61
CA ARG A 161 -7.71 -28.68 -23.18
C ARG A 161 -7.50 -27.48 -22.26
N LEU A 162 -7.48 -26.27 -22.80
CA LEU A 162 -7.30 -25.07 -22.00
C LEU A 162 -8.51 -24.83 -21.09
N HIS A 163 -8.28 -24.83 -19.79
CA HIS A 163 -9.28 -24.55 -18.76
C HIS A 163 -9.17 -23.15 -18.21
N GLY A 164 -7.95 -22.61 -18.08
CA GLY A 164 -7.68 -21.27 -17.60
C GLY A 164 -6.92 -20.42 -18.60
N LEU A 165 -7.46 -19.23 -18.91
CA LEU A 165 -6.81 -18.25 -19.79
C LEU A 165 -6.85 -16.86 -19.16
N ASN A 166 -5.67 -16.33 -18.85
CA ASN A 166 -5.54 -14.97 -18.35
C ASN A 166 -4.88 -14.05 -19.39
N LEU A 167 -5.64 -13.11 -19.90
CA LEU A 167 -5.26 -12.06 -20.86
C LEU A 167 -5.42 -10.66 -20.28
N SER A 168 -5.49 -10.53 -18.95
CA SER A 168 -5.68 -9.24 -18.30
C SER A 168 -4.51 -8.27 -18.52
N ASN A 169 -4.80 -7.00 -18.47
CA ASN A 169 -3.83 -5.92 -18.66
C ASN A 169 -3.03 -6.05 -19.98
N ASN A 170 -3.77 -6.00 -21.06
CA ASN A 170 -3.29 -5.99 -22.45
C ASN A 170 -3.94 -4.84 -23.23
N ARG A 171 -3.93 -4.85 -24.55
CA ARG A 171 -4.52 -3.83 -25.43
C ARG A 171 -5.64 -4.38 -26.29
N ILE A 172 -6.31 -5.44 -25.83
CA ILE A 172 -7.33 -6.15 -26.60
C ILE A 172 -8.59 -5.28 -26.71
N SER A 173 -9.00 -5.00 -27.94
CA SER A 173 -10.21 -4.20 -28.24
C SER A 173 -11.43 -5.04 -28.62
N GLU A 174 -11.23 -6.27 -29.08
CA GLU A 174 -12.28 -7.19 -29.53
C GLU A 174 -12.03 -8.61 -29.02
N ILE A 175 -13.09 -9.29 -28.58
CA ILE A 175 -13.03 -10.71 -28.17
C ILE A 175 -13.25 -11.57 -29.43
N LYS A 176 -12.19 -12.08 -30.02
CA LYS A 176 -12.17 -12.98 -31.18
C LYS A 176 -11.20 -14.14 -30.95
N GLY A 177 -11.32 -15.23 -31.72
CA GLY A 177 -10.35 -16.33 -31.69
C GLY A 177 -10.44 -17.26 -30.47
N LEU A 178 -11.57 -17.26 -29.77
CA LEU A 178 -11.85 -18.15 -28.62
C LEU A 178 -12.81 -19.29 -28.98
N ASP A 179 -13.37 -19.32 -30.19
CA ASP A 179 -14.46 -20.23 -30.59
C ASP A 179 -14.16 -21.72 -30.46
N ARG A 180 -12.87 -22.09 -30.43
CA ARG A 180 -12.42 -23.48 -30.33
C ARG A 180 -12.16 -23.93 -28.88
N LEU A 181 -12.06 -22.99 -27.95
CA LEU A 181 -11.71 -23.27 -26.53
C LEU A 181 -12.93 -23.75 -25.73
N LYS A 182 -13.60 -24.78 -26.19
CA LYS A 182 -14.85 -25.29 -25.59
C LYS A 182 -14.70 -25.77 -24.14
N GLY A 183 -13.50 -26.16 -23.73
CA GLY A 183 -13.19 -26.59 -22.37
C GLY A 183 -12.83 -25.47 -21.41
N LEU A 184 -12.92 -24.19 -21.83
CA LEU A 184 -12.51 -23.07 -21.00
C LEU A 184 -13.48 -22.84 -19.84
N HIS A 185 -12.97 -22.86 -18.63
CA HIS A 185 -13.72 -22.61 -17.39
C HIS A 185 -13.50 -21.20 -16.84
N ASP A 186 -12.28 -20.72 -16.90
CA ASP A 186 -11.87 -19.42 -16.33
C ASP A 186 -11.27 -18.55 -17.43
N LEU A 187 -11.86 -17.38 -17.68
CA LEU A 187 -11.37 -16.38 -18.64
C LEU A 187 -11.25 -15.02 -17.97
N ASN A 188 -10.04 -14.49 -17.97
CA ASN A 188 -9.77 -13.15 -17.47
C ASN A 188 -9.33 -12.23 -18.63
N LEU A 189 -10.15 -11.22 -18.92
CA LEU A 189 -9.95 -10.17 -19.92
C LEU A 189 -9.98 -8.78 -19.29
N SER A 190 -9.77 -8.67 -17.98
CA SER A 190 -9.80 -7.38 -17.28
C SER A 190 -8.64 -6.46 -17.72
N PHE A 191 -8.80 -5.15 -17.52
CA PHE A 191 -7.80 -4.15 -17.89
C PHE A 191 -7.40 -4.24 -19.37
N ASN A 192 -8.40 -4.10 -20.27
CA ASN A 192 -8.22 -4.10 -21.70
C ASN A 192 -8.99 -2.93 -22.36
N GLU A 193 -9.18 -2.93 -23.67
CA GLU A 193 -9.87 -1.87 -24.39
C GLU A 193 -11.19 -2.33 -25.00
N ILE A 194 -11.77 -3.42 -24.50
CA ILE A 194 -12.96 -4.09 -25.04
C ILE A 194 -14.17 -3.17 -24.92
N ARG A 195 -14.91 -3.04 -26.03
CA ARG A 195 -16.13 -2.21 -26.12
C ARG A 195 -17.42 -3.01 -26.18
N GLU A 196 -17.38 -4.22 -26.70
CA GLU A 196 -18.52 -5.10 -26.91
C GLU A 196 -18.19 -6.53 -26.47
N ILE A 197 -19.15 -7.19 -25.83
CA ILE A 197 -19.00 -8.59 -25.43
C ILE A 197 -19.52 -9.46 -26.59
N LYS A 198 -18.63 -9.82 -27.52
CA LYS A 198 -18.92 -10.71 -28.65
C LYS A 198 -17.87 -11.80 -28.73
N GLY A 199 -18.17 -12.94 -29.39
CA GLY A 199 -17.18 -14.02 -29.58
C GLY A 199 -17.01 -14.98 -28.40
N LEU A 200 -17.98 -15.01 -27.49
CA LEU A 200 -18.03 -15.96 -26.36
C LEU A 200 -19.05 -17.09 -26.58
N ASP A 201 -19.75 -17.11 -27.74
CA ASP A 201 -20.89 -17.96 -27.99
C ASP A 201 -20.64 -19.47 -27.97
N LYS A 202 -19.36 -19.89 -28.03
CA LYS A 202 -18.96 -21.29 -28.03
C LYS A 202 -18.33 -21.76 -26.70
N LEU A 203 -18.26 -20.88 -25.69
CA LEU A 203 -17.65 -21.16 -24.38
C LEU A 203 -18.70 -21.62 -23.37
N ASP A 204 -19.47 -22.65 -23.69
CA ASP A 204 -20.59 -23.15 -22.90
C ASP A 204 -20.19 -23.81 -21.57
N GLU A 205 -18.92 -24.13 -21.38
CA GLU A 205 -18.35 -24.64 -20.11
C GLU A 205 -17.84 -23.52 -19.17
N LEU A 206 -17.86 -22.25 -19.61
CA LEU A 206 -17.27 -21.14 -18.85
C LEU A 206 -18.01 -20.92 -17.52
N ARG A 207 -17.23 -20.86 -16.43
CA ARG A 207 -17.73 -20.66 -15.05
C ARG A 207 -17.36 -19.31 -14.49
N LYS A 208 -16.18 -18.79 -14.87
CA LYS A 208 -15.71 -17.49 -14.40
C LYS A 208 -15.31 -16.63 -15.59
N LEU A 209 -15.87 -15.42 -15.63
CA LEU A 209 -15.56 -14.41 -16.63
C LEU A 209 -15.28 -13.09 -15.94
N ASN A 210 -14.06 -12.57 -16.13
CA ASN A 210 -13.69 -11.25 -15.68
C ASN A 210 -13.47 -10.32 -16.89
N LEU A 211 -14.30 -9.29 -16.99
CA LEU A 211 -14.28 -8.22 -18.00
C LEU A 211 -14.16 -6.84 -17.34
N SER A 212 -13.69 -6.78 -16.10
CA SER A 212 -13.54 -5.52 -15.37
C SER A 212 -12.52 -4.60 -16.04
N ASP A 213 -12.63 -3.31 -15.80
CA ASP A 213 -11.73 -2.29 -16.34
C ASP A 213 -11.57 -2.36 -17.87
N ASN A 214 -12.70 -2.17 -18.55
CA ASN A 214 -12.80 -2.14 -20.00
C ASN A 214 -13.62 -0.92 -20.45
N LYS A 215 -14.08 -0.90 -21.70
CA LYS A 215 -14.87 0.21 -22.28
C LYS A 215 -16.28 -0.25 -22.69
N ILE A 216 -16.82 -1.29 -22.02
CA ILE A 216 -18.09 -1.95 -22.35
C ILE A 216 -19.26 -1.02 -22.00
N VAL A 217 -20.20 -0.87 -22.95
CA VAL A 217 -21.38 0.00 -22.79
C VAL A 217 -22.67 -0.82 -22.59
N ALA A 218 -22.76 -2.03 -23.14
CA ALA A 218 -23.91 -2.91 -23.05
C ALA A 218 -23.52 -4.36 -22.76
N ILE A 219 -24.36 -5.06 -21.99
CA ILE A 219 -24.16 -6.48 -21.67
C ILE A 219 -24.90 -7.29 -22.72
N GLU A 220 -24.19 -7.72 -23.76
CA GLU A 220 -24.73 -8.55 -24.86
C GLU A 220 -23.79 -9.76 -25.06
N GLY A 221 -24.24 -10.82 -25.76
CA GLY A 221 -23.35 -11.94 -26.15
C GLY A 221 -23.06 -12.97 -25.07
N LEU A 222 -23.77 -12.96 -23.94
CA LEU A 222 -23.56 -13.91 -22.83
C LEU A 222 -24.54 -15.09 -22.80
N ASN A 223 -25.48 -15.16 -23.77
CA ASN A 223 -26.61 -16.09 -23.73
C ASN A 223 -26.25 -17.58 -23.74
N SER A 224 -25.09 -17.95 -24.26
CA SER A 224 -24.58 -19.33 -24.28
C SER A 224 -23.93 -19.78 -22.96
N LEU A 225 -23.54 -18.84 -22.11
CA LEU A 225 -22.74 -19.10 -20.90
C LEU A 225 -23.57 -19.59 -19.71
N ARG A 226 -24.38 -20.64 -19.93
CA ARG A 226 -25.33 -21.13 -18.91
C ARG A 226 -24.72 -21.69 -17.64
N LYS A 227 -23.42 -22.02 -17.67
CA LYS A 227 -22.67 -22.53 -16.50
C LYS A 227 -21.93 -21.43 -15.74
N LEU A 228 -22.07 -20.18 -16.17
CA LEU A 228 -21.37 -19.06 -15.56
C LEU A 228 -21.82 -18.86 -14.11
N GLU A 229 -20.88 -18.91 -13.18
CA GLU A 229 -21.08 -18.77 -11.74
C GLU A 229 -20.61 -17.40 -11.23
N PHE A 230 -19.57 -16.85 -11.87
CA PHE A 230 -18.95 -15.58 -11.52
C PHE A 230 -18.81 -14.69 -12.76
N LEU A 231 -19.33 -13.46 -12.69
CA LEU A 231 -19.19 -12.44 -13.73
C LEU A 231 -18.75 -11.12 -13.09
N ASP A 232 -17.60 -10.61 -13.52
CA ASP A 232 -17.12 -9.28 -13.15
C ASP A 232 -17.15 -8.35 -14.37
N LEU A 233 -17.95 -7.31 -14.26
CA LEU A 233 -18.13 -6.23 -15.26
C LEU A 233 -17.85 -4.86 -14.63
N SER A 234 -17.14 -4.82 -13.51
CA SER A 234 -16.81 -3.56 -12.81
C SER A 234 -15.91 -2.66 -13.65
N TYR A 235 -15.91 -1.36 -13.33
CA TYR A 235 -15.11 -0.36 -14.04
C TYR A 235 -15.33 -0.37 -15.55
N ASN A 236 -16.60 -0.29 -15.97
CA ASN A 236 -17.01 -0.19 -17.38
C ASN A 236 -17.89 1.05 -17.58
N ARG A 237 -18.63 1.12 -18.67
CA ARG A 237 -19.54 2.23 -19.01
C ARG A 237 -20.97 1.73 -19.23
N ILE A 238 -21.36 0.67 -18.52
CA ILE A 238 -22.64 -0.01 -18.69
C ILE A 238 -23.76 0.89 -18.18
N ILE A 239 -24.77 1.11 -19.04
CA ILE A 239 -25.91 1.98 -18.73
C ILE A 239 -27.13 1.18 -18.26
N LYS A 240 -27.28 -0.06 -18.74
CA LYS A 240 -28.43 -0.95 -18.47
C LYS A 240 -27.97 -2.36 -18.19
N ILE A 241 -28.67 -3.04 -17.27
CA ILE A 241 -28.47 -4.45 -16.99
C ILE A 241 -29.40 -5.26 -17.88
N GLU A 242 -28.95 -5.62 -19.06
CA GLU A 242 -29.71 -6.45 -20.05
C GLU A 242 -28.81 -7.64 -20.44
N GLY A 243 -29.38 -8.71 -21.05
CA GLY A 243 -28.59 -9.83 -21.59
C GLY A 243 -28.10 -10.88 -20.59
N LEU A 244 -28.57 -10.86 -19.33
CA LEU A 244 -28.20 -11.82 -18.30
C LEU A 244 -29.19 -12.96 -18.08
N ASN A 245 -30.28 -12.97 -18.83
CA ASN A 245 -31.46 -13.83 -18.63
C ASN A 245 -31.21 -15.34 -18.78
N MET A 246 -30.10 -15.76 -19.41
CA MET A 246 -29.75 -17.16 -19.60
C MET A 246 -28.69 -17.65 -18.59
N LEU A 247 -28.21 -16.79 -17.68
CA LEU A 247 -27.15 -17.11 -16.72
C LEU A 247 -27.72 -17.73 -15.42
N GLU A 248 -28.47 -18.83 -15.57
CA GLU A 248 -29.21 -19.47 -14.47
C GLU A 248 -28.33 -19.94 -13.27
N LYS A 249 -27.02 -20.12 -13.48
CA LYS A 249 -26.06 -20.56 -12.45
C LYS A 249 -25.29 -19.40 -11.81
N LEU A 250 -25.55 -18.15 -12.23
CA LEU A 250 -24.78 -17.03 -11.75
C LEU A 250 -24.98 -16.80 -10.24
N CYS A 251 -23.90 -16.95 -9.48
CA CYS A 251 -23.88 -16.80 -8.03
C CYS A 251 -23.31 -15.45 -7.57
N ASN A 252 -22.44 -14.86 -8.38
CA ASN A 252 -21.75 -13.61 -8.06
C ASN A 252 -21.72 -12.71 -9.30
N LEU A 253 -22.30 -11.51 -9.17
CA LEU A 253 -22.31 -10.48 -10.21
C LEU A 253 -21.73 -9.18 -9.64
N ASN A 254 -20.64 -8.71 -10.24
CA ASN A 254 -20.01 -7.44 -9.91
C ASN A 254 -20.22 -6.43 -11.06
N LEU A 255 -20.93 -5.34 -10.77
CA LEU A 255 -21.21 -4.21 -11.66
C LEU A 255 -20.74 -2.88 -11.05
N PHE A 256 -19.77 -2.94 -10.13
CA PHE A 256 -19.18 -1.78 -9.48
C PHE A 256 -18.64 -0.77 -10.50
N SER A 257 -18.81 0.51 -10.21
CA SER A 257 -18.28 1.61 -11.02
C SER A 257 -18.68 1.51 -12.51
N ASN A 258 -19.97 1.74 -12.75
CA ASN A 258 -20.59 1.81 -14.07
C ASN A 258 -21.52 3.04 -14.19
N GLU A 259 -22.36 3.10 -15.20
CA GLU A 259 -23.31 4.21 -15.42
C GLU A 259 -24.80 3.78 -15.31
N ILE A 260 -25.06 2.74 -14.53
CA ILE A 260 -26.39 2.11 -14.40
C ILE A 260 -27.34 3.03 -13.63
N LYS A 261 -28.54 3.26 -14.20
CA LYS A 261 -29.57 4.12 -13.60
C LYS A 261 -30.74 3.33 -13.00
N GLU A 262 -31.02 2.14 -13.51
CA GLU A 262 -32.14 1.31 -13.11
C GLU A 262 -31.72 -0.14 -12.95
N ILE A 263 -32.25 -0.82 -11.92
CA ILE A 263 -32.00 -2.25 -11.69
C ILE A 263 -33.10 -3.02 -12.41
N LYS A 264 -32.87 -3.42 -13.67
CA LYS A 264 -33.74 -4.26 -14.47
C LYS A 264 -32.92 -5.36 -15.13
N GLY A 265 -33.53 -6.50 -15.49
CA GLY A 265 -32.84 -7.59 -16.18
C GLY A 265 -32.16 -8.62 -15.27
N LEU A 266 -32.47 -8.60 -13.97
CA LEU A 266 -31.97 -9.57 -13.00
C LEU A 266 -33.02 -10.63 -12.62
N GLU A 267 -34.20 -10.60 -13.23
CA GLU A 267 -35.37 -11.35 -12.79
C GLU A 267 -35.21 -12.87 -12.90
N TRP A 268 -34.21 -13.35 -13.65
CA TRP A 268 -33.94 -14.77 -13.91
C TRP A 268 -32.74 -15.32 -13.13
N LEU A 269 -32.09 -14.51 -12.30
CA LEU A 269 -30.86 -14.90 -11.58
C LEU A 269 -31.17 -15.47 -10.19
N ASP A 270 -31.95 -16.55 -10.14
CA ASP A 270 -32.45 -17.15 -8.89
C ASP A 270 -31.33 -17.68 -7.97
N GLU A 271 -30.16 -18.03 -8.53
CA GLU A 271 -29.01 -18.54 -7.78
C GLU A 271 -28.08 -17.43 -7.26
N LEU A 272 -28.41 -16.15 -7.50
CA LEU A 272 -27.50 -15.05 -7.12
C LEU A 272 -27.39 -14.92 -5.60
N HIS A 273 -26.15 -14.96 -5.11
CA HIS A 273 -25.79 -14.82 -3.68
C HIS A 273 -25.14 -13.48 -3.37
N LYS A 274 -24.36 -12.94 -4.33
CA LYS A 274 -23.66 -11.67 -4.19
C LYS A 274 -23.92 -10.77 -5.38
N LEU A 275 -24.35 -9.55 -5.12
CA LEU A 275 -24.58 -8.51 -6.12
C LEU A 275 -23.91 -7.21 -5.66
N ASN A 276 -22.98 -6.72 -6.47
CA ASN A 276 -22.37 -5.42 -6.28
C ASN A 276 -22.82 -4.45 -7.39
N LEU A 277 -23.53 -3.41 -7.01
CA LEU A 277 -24.00 -2.31 -7.84
C LEU A 277 -23.51 -0.96 -7.33
N SER A 278 -22.48 -0.96 -6.49
CA SER A 278 -21.95 0.29 -5.92
C SER A 278 -21.28 1.16 -7.00
N ASP A 279 -21.18 2.46 -6.72
CA ASP A 279 -20.62 3.46 -7.62
C ASP A 279 -21.30 3.45 -9.00
N ASN A 280 -22.61 3.72 -8.97
CA ASN A 280 -23.47 3.82 -10.15
C ASN A 280 -24.37 5.07 -10.05
N LYS A 281 -25.40 5.19 -10.87
CA LYS A 281 -26.36 6.32 -10.92
C LYS A 281 -27.78 5.87 -10.57
N ILE A 282 -27.93 4.86 -9.71
CA ILE A 282 -29.20 4.23 -9.37
C ILE A 282 -29.98 5.14 -8.42
N VAL A 283 -31.23 5.44 -8.78
CA VAL A 283 -32.14 6.28 -8.00
C VAL A 283 -33.15 5.46 -7.19
N ASP A 284 -33.61 4.33 -7.73
CA ASP A 284 -34.66 3.47 -7.15
C ASP A 284 -34.23 2.00 -7.09
N ILE A 285 -34.48 1.35 -5.93
CA ILE A 285 -34.17 -0.06 -5.71
C ILE A 285 -35.39 -0.90 -6.09
N GLN A 286 -35.66 -1.08 -7.40
CA GLN A 286 -36.67 -1.99 -7.92
C GLN A 286 -35.99 -3.04 -8.82
N GLY A 287 -36.66 -4.22 -9.01
CA GLY A 287 -36.12 -5.27 -9.88
C GLY A 287 -35.32 -6.36 -9.18
N LEU A 288 -35.26 -6.33 -7.82
CA LEU A 288 -34.58 -7.36 -7.02
C LEU A 288 -35.52 -8.44 -6.46
N ASP A 289 -36.82 -8.38 -6.75
CA ASP A 289 -37.84 -9.20 -6.09
C ASP A 289 -37.66 -10.71 -6.22
N ASN A 290 -37.01 -11.20 -7.29
CA ASN A 290 -36.76 -12.61 -7.54
C ASN A 290 -35.45 -13.15 -6.92
N LEU A 291 -34.56 -12.29 -6.47
CA LEU A 291 -33.25 -12.68 -5.94
C LEU A 291 -33.33 -13.25 -4.52
N LYS A 292 -34.16 -14.26 -4.30
CA LYS A 292 -34.50 -14.82 -2.96
C LYS A 292 -33.32 -15.47 -2.23
N ARG A 293 -32.23 -15.79 -2.94
CA ARG A 293 -31.00 -16.38 -2.37
C ARG A 293 -29.92 -15.35 -2.07
N LEU A 294 -30.16 -14.09 -2.40
CA LEU A 294 -29.19 -13.03 -2.21
C LEU A 294 -28.84 -12.88 -0.72
N LYS A 295 -27.54 -12.89 -0.44
CA LYS A 295 -26.96 -12.73 0.91
C LYS A 295 -26.24 -11.42 1.08
N ASN A 296 -25.56 -10.97 0.03
CA ASN A 296 -24.76 -9.73 0.07
C ASN A 296 -25.23 -8.81 -1.06
N LEU A 297 -25.65 -7.61 -0.70
CA LEU A 297 -26.04 -6.56 -1.64
C LEU A 297 -25.29 -5.28 -1.32
N ASN A 298 -24.49 -4.81 -2.28
CA ASN A 298 -23.84 -3.51 -2.20
C ASN A 298 -24.47 -2.54 -3.21
N LEU A 299 -25.04 -1.46 -2.69
CA LEU A 299 -25.65 -0.34 -3.41
C LEU A 299 -25.04 1.00 -2.99
N SER A 300 -23.86 0.98 -2.39
CA SER A 300 -23.18 2.20 -1.93
C SER A 300 -22.83 3.13 -3.10
N SER A 301 -22.64 4.41 -2.80
CA SER A 301 -22.25 5.42 -3.80
C SER A 301 -23.20 5.44 -5.01
N ASN A 302 -24.49 5.66 -4.74
CA ASN A 302 -25.54 5.81 -5.74
C ASN A 302 -26.39 7.08 -5.45
N GLU A 303 -27.50 7.25 -6.13
CA GLU A 303 -28.43 8.38 -5.98
C GLU A 303 -29.75 7.96 -5.32
N ILE A 304 -29.73 6.90 -4.50
CA ILE A 304 -30.93 6.30 -3.90
C ILE A 304 -31.54 7.23 -2.85
N ILE A 305 -32.84 7.51 -3.01
CA ILE A 305 -33.59 8.40 -2.11
C ILE A 305 -34.41 7.62 -1.09
N LYS A 306 -34.93 6.45 -1.45
CA LYS A 306 -35.83 5.62 -0.63
C LYS A 306 -35.45 4.14 -0.70
N ILE A 307 -35.52 3.47 0.44
CA ILE A 307 -35.29 2.01 0.52
C ILE A 307 -36.62 1.32 0.17
N LYS A 308 -36.76 0.83 -1.06
CA LYS A 308 -37.91 0.06 -1.56
C LYS A 308 -37.43 -1.16 -2.34
N GLY A 309 -38.32 -2.17 -2.54
CA GLY A 309 -37.99 -3.32 -3.38
C GLY A 309 -37.16 -4.43 -2.71
N LEU A 310 -36.89 -4.35 -1.41
CA LEU A 310 -36.07 -5.34 -0.70
C LEU A 310 -36.90 -6.41 0.06
N LYS A 311 -38.21 -6.32 0.09
CA LYS A 311 -39.12 -7.15 0.92
C LYS A 311 -38.98 -8.67 0.73
N ASN A 312 -38.55 -9.10 -0.45
CA ASN A 312 -38.41 -10.51 -0.79
C ASN A 312 -37.02 -11.09 -0.49
N LEU A 313 -36.03 -10.24 -0.16
CA LEU A 313 -34.65 -10.64 0.09
C LEU A 313 -34.45 -11.16 1.53
N LYS A 314 -35.28 -12.12 1.95
CA LYS A 314 -35.33 -12.61 3.35
C LYS A 314 -34.04 -13.28 3.83
N ARG A 315 -33.11 -13.63 2.92
CA ARG A 315 -31.81 -14.24 3.24
C ARG A 315 -30.68 -13.23 3.25
N LEU A 316 -30.98 -11.95 3.05
CA LEU A 316 -29.95 -10.90 3.02
C LEU A 316 -29.29 -10.80 4.39
N ASN A 317 -27.98 -10.94 4.40
CA ASN A 317 -27.12 -10.89 5.57
C ASN A 317 -26.38 -9.57 5.66
N THR A 318 -25.90 -9.05 4.51
CA THR A 318 -25.16 -7.79 4.42
C THR A 318 -25.81 -6.85 3.41
N LEU A 319 -26.08 -5.62 3.82
CA LEU A 319 -26.62 -4.56 2.96
C LEU A 319 -25.81 -3.28 3.14
N ASP A 320 -25.13 -2.86 2.07
CA ASP A 320 -24.45 -1.57 2.02
C ASP A 320 -25.25 -0.57 1.17
N LEU A 321 -25.71 0.50 1.80
CA LEU A 321 -26.41 1.63 1.21
C LEU A 321 -25.69 2.96 1.53
N SER A 322 -24.41 2.91 1.89
CA SER A 322 -23.63 4.11 2.22
C SER A 322 -23.49 5.05 1.01
N PHE A 323 -23.21 6.32 1.29
CA PHE A 323 -23.04 7.35 0.25
C PHE A 323 -24.22 7.44 -0.72
N ASN A 324 -25.44 7.57 -0.17
CA ASN A 324 -26.67 7.74 -0.94
C ASN A 324 -27.44 9.00 -0.47
N LEU A 325 -28.66 9.16 -0.92
CA LEU A 325 -29.53 10.33 -0.60
C LEU A 325 -30.72 9.93 0.26
N ILE A 326 -30.65 8.81 0.98
CA ILE A 326 -31.73 8.22 1.79
C ILE A 326 -32.05 9.13 2.97
N ARG A 327 -33.37 9.43 3.16
CA ARG A 327 -33.84 10.28 4.26
C ARG A 327 -34.54 9.51 5.38
N GLU A 328 -35.12 8.36 5.09
CA GLU A 328 -35.87 7.55 6.03
C GLU A 328 -35.46 6.08 5.95
N ILE A 329 -35.28 5.45 7.11
CA ILE A 329 -34.99 4.01 7.19
C ILE A 329 -36.33 3.27 7.22
N LYS A 330 -36.94 3.02 6.03
CA LYS A 330 -38.18 2.29 5.89
C LYS A 330 -38.01 1.20 4.82
N GLY A 331 -38.75 0.06 4.96
CA GLY A 331 -38.71 -1.02 3.97
C GLY A 331 -37.68 -2.11 4.23
N LEU A 332 -37.12 -2.16 5.44
CA LEU A 332 -36.16 -3.19 5.89
C LEU A 332 -36.86 -4.29 6.76
N ASP A 333 -38.12 -4.14 7.10
CA ASP A 333 -38.87 -4.97 8.07
C ASP A 333 -38.84 -6.50 7.77
N GLN A 334 -38.66 -6.87 6.50
CA GLN A 334 -38.62 -8.28 6.07
C GLN A 334 -37.22 -8.89 6.05
N LEU A 335 -36.17 -8.09 6.29
CA LEU A 335 -34.79 -8.53 6.22
C LEU A 335 -34.33 -9.11 7.58
N VAL A 336 -35.05 -10.10 8.07
CA VAL A 336 -34.88 -10.67 9.42
C VAL A 336 -33.53 -11.39 9.64
N GLU A 337 -32.82 -11.74 8.56
CA GLU A 337 -31.51 -12.37 8.61
C GLU A 337 -30.36 -11.34 8.56
N LEU A 338 -30.65 -10.02 8.45
CA LEU A 338 -29.64 -8.99 8.29
C LEU A 338 -28.77 -8.88 9.54
N GLU A 339 -27.47 -9.00 9.34
CA GLU A 339 -26.44 -8.90 10.38
C GLU A 339 -25.63 -7.60 10.25
N ASP A 340 -25.45 -7.11 9.03
CA ASP A 340 -24.64 -5.92 8.73
C ASP A 340 -25.41 -4.94 7.86
N LEU A 341 -25.62 -3.73 8.37
CA LEU A 341 -26.29 -2.63 7.68
C LEU A 341 -25.43 -1.37 7.70
N ASN A 342 -24.94 -0.99 6.51
CA ASN A 342 -24.19 0.25 6.33
C ASN A 342 -25.06 1.31 5.66
N LEU A 343 -25.34 2.39 6.38
CA LEU A 343 -26.07 3.57 5.94
C LEU A 343 -25.22 4.86 6.07
N TYR A 344 -23.89 4.71 6.13
CA TYR A 344 -22.96 5.82 6.28
C TYR A 344 -23.17 6.90 5.21
N ASP A 345 -23.06 8.14 5.62
CA ASP A 345 -23.16 9.33 4.75
C ASP A 345 -24.41 9.38 3.87
N ASN A 346 -25.58 9.25 4.52
CA ASN A 346 -26.90 9.45 3.93
C ASN A 346 -27.57 10.75 4.43
N LYS A 347 -28.79 11.04 4.04
CA LYS A 347 -29.58 12.21 4.46
C LYS A 347 -30.58 11.87 5.60
N ILE A 348 -30.33 10.80 6.34
CA ILE A 348 -31.24 10.28 7.38
C ILE A 348 -31.46 11.34 8.45
N ASP A 349 -32.73 11.58 8.76
CA ASP A 349 -33.17 12.58 9.75
C ASP A 349 -33.45 11.92 11.11
N GLU A 350 -33.92 10.66 11.17
CA GLU A 350 -34.27 9.91 12.38
C GLU A 350 -33.89 8.43 12.30
N ILE A 351 -33.54 7.83 13.43
CA ILE A 351 -33.29 6.39 13.55
C ILE A 351 -34.62 5.70 13.86
N THR A 352 -35.28 5.14 12.84
CA THR A 352 -36.58 4.43 12.94
C THR A 352 -36.59 3.24 11.99
N GLY A 353 -37.53 2.29 12.16
CA GLY A 353 -37.73 1.19 11.19
C GLY A 353 -36.71 0.06 11.25
N LEU A 354 -35.97 -0.09 12.36
CA LEU A 354 -35.00 -1.16 12.59
C LEU A 354 -35.49 -2.25 13.52
N ASP A 355 -36.67 -2.11 14.13
CA ASP A 355 -37.19 -2.97 15.21
C ASP A 355 -37.27 -4.46 14.89
N LYS A 356 -37.36 -4.83 13.60
CA LYS A 356 -37.47 -6.23 13.13
C LYS A 356 -36.12 -6.89 12.86
N LEU A 357 -35.03 -6.10 12.87
CA LEU A 357 -33.69 -6.59 12.52
C LEU A 357 -32.99 -7.21 13.73
N SER A 358 -33.61 -8.19 14.38
CA SER A 358 -33.13 -8.77 15.64
C SER A 358 -31.79 -9.53 15.56
N LYS A 359 -31.28 -9.77 14.34
CA LYS A 359 -29.97 -10.38 14.10
C LYS A 359 -28.86 -9.37 13.85
N LEU A 360 -29.20 -8.08 13.76
CA LEU A 360 -28.23 -7.04 13.42
C LEU A 360 -27.11 -6.97 14.44
N LYS A 361 -25.88 -7.06 13.96
CA LYS A 361 -24.62 -6.98 14.71
C LYS A 361 -23.87 -5.67 14.45
N CYS A 362 -23.87 -5.22 13.19
CA CYS A 362 -23.16 -4.03 12.77
C CYS A 362 -24.15 -3.02 12.16
N LEU A 363 -24.14 -1.79 12.67
CA LEU A 363 -24.94 -0.67 12.19
C LEU A 363 -24.09 0.58 12.03
N ASN A 364 -23.99 1.10 10.81
CA ASN A 364 -23.28 2.32 10.52
C ASN A 364 -24.26 3.41 10.08
N LEU A 365 -24.39 4.45 10.88
CA LEU A 365 -25.20 5.66 10.65
C LEU A 365 -24.36 6.94 10.76
N GLY A 366 -23.04 6.81 10.71
CA GLY A 366 -22.10 7.93 10.71
C GLY A 366 -22.23 8.79 9.47
N LYS A 367 -21.64 9.97 9.48
CA LYS A 367 -21.67 10.92 8.36
C LYS A 367 -20.28 11.48 8.05
N LEU A 368 -20.10 11.90 6.79
CA LEU A 368 -18.96 12.68 6.35
C LEU A 368 -19.26 14.19 6.39
N SER A 369 -20.49 14.58 6.00
CA SER A 369 -20.96 16.00 5.95
C SER A 369 -21.46 16.52 7.29
N GLU A 370 -21.48 17.85 7.48
CA GLU A 370 -21.93 18.50 8.73
C GLU A 370 -23.46 18.70 8.83
N ASN A 371 -24.21 18.30 7.82
CA ASN A 371 -25.66 18.53 7.74
C ASN A 371 -26.48 17.38 8.35
N SER A 372 -26.04 16.81 9.49
CA SER A 372 -26.85 15.81 10.19
C SER A 372 -28.03 16.42 10.95
N LYS A 373 -29.12 15.63 11.04
CA LYS A 373 -30.31 15.95 11.83
C LYS A 373 -30.66 14.88 12.87
N ILE A 374 -29.84 13.81 12.97
CA ILE A 374 -30.05 12.77 13.99
C ILE A 374 -29.63 13.35 15.34
N GLU A 375 -30.62 13.67 16.18
CA GLU A 375 -30.43 14.25 17.50
C GLU A 375 -30.65 13.22 18.62
N GLU A 376 -31.43 12.17 18.36
CA GLU A 376 -31.80 11.16 19.36
C GLU A 376 -31.56 9.75 18.84
N ILE A 377 -31.13 8.85 19.72
CA ILE A 377 -31.03 7.42 19.46
C ILE A 377 -32.37 6.79 19.83
N LYS A 378 -33.18 6.40 18.83
CA LYS A 378 -34.47 5.71 19.00
C LYS A 378 -34.46 4.42 18.19
N GLY A 379 -35.31 3.44 18.52
CA GLY A 379 -35.55 2.24 17.75
C GLY A 379 -34.40 1.24 17.71
N LEU A 380 -33.40 1.35 18.59
CA LEU A 380 -32.31 0.37 18.73
C LEU A 380 -32.55 -0.62 19.90
N ASP A 381 -33.58 -0.41 20.71
CA ASP A 381 -33.86 -1.18 21.93
C ASP A 381 -34.17 -2.68 21.67
N LYS A 382 -34.56 -3.05 20.45
CA LYS A 382 -34.80 -4.42 20.03
C LYS A 382 -33.57 -5.11 19.41
N LEU A 383 -32.50 -4.37 19.17
CA LEU A 383 -31.28 -4.89 18.53
C LEU A 383 -30.33 -5.51 19.55
N ASN A 384 -30.78 -6.61 20.20
CA ASN A 384 -30.05 -7.23 21.29
C ASN A 384 -28.75 -7.96 20.89
N LYS A 385 -28.44 -8.01 19.59
CA LYS A 385 -27.21 -8.60 19.06
C LYS A 385 -26.23 -7.55 18.54
N LEU A 386 -26.56 -6.28 18.67
CA LEU A 386 -25.72 -5.21 18.17
C LEU A 386 -24.37 -5.18 18.91
N GLU A 387 -23.30 -5.32 18.14
CA GLU A 387 -21.91 -5.36 18.60
C GLU A 387 -21.16 -4.09 18.18
N ASP A 388 -21.43 -3.60 16.96
CA ASP A 388 -20.74 -2.45 16.36
C ASP A 388 -21.76 -1.36 15.99
N LEU A 389 -21.59 -0.16 16.55
CA LEU A 389 -22.43 0.98 16.26
C LEU A 389 -21.60 2.22 15.95
N ASN A 390 -21.72 2.72 14.72
CA ASN A 390 -21.14 3.97 14.31
C ASN A 390 -22.20 5.05 14.16
N LEU A 391 -22.09 6.09 14.96
CA LEU A 391 -22.96 7.28 14.98
C LEU A 391 -22.16 8.58 14.83
N CYS A 392 -20.94 8.50 14.29
CA CYS A 392 -20.06 9.66 14.20
C CYS A 392 -20.66 10.79 13.36
N LYS A 393 -20.29 12.03 13.73
CA LYS A 393 -20.66 13.26 13.02
C LYS A 393 -22.18 13.43 12.83
N ASN A 394 -22.92 13.17 13.90
CA ASN A 394 -24.35 13.46 14.04
C ASN A 394 -24.57 14.63 15.03
N LYS A 395 -25.77 14.83 15.51
CA LYS A 395 -26.14 15.84 16.52
C LYS A 395 -26.72 15.23 17.79
N ILE A 396 -26.25 14.02 18.10
CA ILE A 396 -26.80 13.22 19.20
C ILE A 396 -26.53 13.91 20.55
N GLY A 397 -27.59 14.21 21.30
CA GLY A 397 -27.48 14.86 22.59
C GLY A 397 -27.19 13.91 23.75
N ASN A 398 -27.64 12.64 23.70
CA ASN A 398 -27.38 11.63 24.73
C ASN A 398 -27.48 10.19 24.22
N ILE A 399 -26.96 9.26 25.02
CA ILE A 399 -26.93 7.82 24.69
C ILE A 399 -27.77 6.93 25.59
N ILE A 400 -28.63 7.51 26.44
CA ILE A 400 -29.40 6.77 27.47
C ILE A 400 -30.22 5.60 26.90
N ASN A 401 -30.61 5.68 25.64
CA ASN A 401 -31.40 4.65 24.97
C ASN A 401 -30.54 3.43 24.55
N LEU A 402 -29.20 3.52 24.61
CA LEU A 402 -28.30 2.37 24.32
C LEU A 402 -28.22 1.38 25.50
N LYS A 403 -28.78 1.68 26.66
CA LYS A 403 -28.77 0.81 27.85
C LYS A 403 -29.31 -0.59 27.63
N TYR A 404 -30.01 -0.85 26.51
CA TYR A 404 -30.54 -2.16 26.13
C TYR A 404 -29.58 -2.93 25.17
N ASN A 405 -28.58 -2.27 24.61
CA ASN A 405 -27.66 -2.86 23.65
C ASN A 405 -26.42 -3.42 24.34
N LEU A 406 -26.64 -4.34 25.30
CA LEU A 406 -25.62 -4.84 26.23
C LEU A 406 -24.47 -5.60 25.57
N LYS A 407 -24.57 -5.97 24.27
CA LYS A 407 -23.52 -6.66 23.52
C LYS A 407 -22.60 -5.74 22.75
N LEU A 408 -22.82 -4.43 22.85
CA LEU A 408 -21.95 -3.45 22.18
C LEU A 408 -20.51 -3.62 22.62
N LYS A 409 -19.64 -3.76 21.63
CA LYS A 409 -18.18 -3.83 21.74
C LYS A 409 -17.53 -2.58 21.22
N ASN A 410 -18.03 -2.06 20.09
CA ASN A 410 -17.48 -0.89 19.42
C ASN A 410 -18.55 0.21 19.30
N LEU A 411 -18.27 1.38 19.84
CA LEU A 411 -19.17 2.52 19.81
C LEU A 411 -18.42 3.78 19.36
N ASN A 412 -18.74 4.28 18.16
CA ASN A 412 -18.21 5.53 17.66
C ASN A 412 -19.26 6.65 17.78
N LEU A 413 -18.99 7.61 18.65
CA LEU A 413 -19.78 8.80 18.89
C LEU A 413 -19.04 10.10 18.53
N SER A 414 -17.89 9.98 17.88
CA SER A 414 -17.05 11.14 17.54
C SER A 414 -17.81 12.20 16.75
N LYS A 415 -17.43 13.46 16.93
CA LYS A 415 -18.06 14.60 16.25
C LYS A 415 -19.58 14.75 16.53
N ASN A 416 -20.05 14.32 17.71
CA ASN A 416 -21.35 14.70 18.27
C ASN A 416 -21.10 15.73 19.38
N GLU A 417 -21.27 17.01 19.08
CA GLU A 417 -20.91 18.09 19.97
C GLU A 417 -21.75 18.07 21.25
N ASN A 418 -21.10 18.21 22.40
CA ASN A 418 -21.72 18.29 23.74
C ASN A 418 -22.57 17.05 24.12
N ILE A 419 -22.29 15.89 23.52
CA ILE A 419 -23.01 14.64 23.82
C ILE A 419 -22.91 14.26 25.31
N LEU A 420 -24.01 13.85 25.90
CA LEU A 420 -24.05 13.27 27.24
C LEU A 420 -23.93 11.75 27.13
N ILE A 421 -23.07 11.16 27.98
CA ILE A 421 -22.84 9.70 27.98
C ILE A 421 -23.51 9.03 29.21
N GLU A 422 -24.57 9.60 29.75
CA GLU A 422 -25.38 8.98 30.80
C GLU A 422 -25.84 7.59 30.37
N GLY A 423 -25.64 6.59 31.24
CA GLY A 423 -25.95 5.19 30.96
C GLY A 423 -24.87 4.42 30.27
N ILE A 424 -23.70 5.02 29.97
CA ILE A 424 -22.54 4.31 29.39
C ILE A 424 -22.12 3.12 30.26
N LYS A 425 -22.31 3.19 31.58
CA LYS A 425 -21.97 2.12 32.54
C LYS A 425 -22.65 0.79 32.27
N GLU A 426 -23.80 0.80 31.60
CA GLU A 426 -24.55 -0.42 31.28
C GLU A 426 -23.87 -1.21 30.15
N LEU A 427 -23.02 -0.53 29.34
CA LEU A 427 -22.32 -1.12 28.19
C LEU A 427 -21.02 -1.84 28.61
N THR A 428 -21.09 -2.74 29.56
CA THR A 428 -19.93 -3.39 30.20
C THR A 428 -19.08 -4.26 29.26
N HIS A 429 -19.60 -4.62 28.07
CA HIS A 429 -18.87 -5.38 27.06
C HIS A 429 -18.09 -4.46 26.07
N LEU A 430 -18.15 -3.14 26.27
CA LEU A 430 -17.51 -2.21 25.37
C LEU A 430 -15.98 -2.38 25.38
N GLU A 431 -15.43 -2.59 24.20
CA GLU A 431 -13.99 -2.76 23.95
C GLU A 431 -13.37 -1.52 23.32
N ALA A 432 -14.12 -0.80 22.45
CA ALA A 432 -13.66 0.42 21.82
C ALA A 432 -14.71 1.54 21.92
N LEU A 433 -14.26 2.75 22.32
CA LEU A 433 -15.10 3.94 22.44
C LEU A 433 -14.40 5.15 21.80
N ASP A 434 -15.05 5.75 20.78
CA ASP A 434 -14.60 7.01 20.18
C ASP A 434 -15.51 8.18 20.60
N LEU A 435 -14.95 9.11 21.36
CA LEU A 435 -15.55 10.37 21.81
C LEU A 435 -14.76 11.58 21.27
N GLY A 436 -13.96 11.41 20.23
CA GLY A 436 -13.19 12.50 19.63
C GLY A 436 -14.08 13.62 19.08
N TYR A 437 -13.64 14.88 19.18
CA TYR A 437 -14.38 16.05 18.68
C TYR A 437 -15.79 16.21 19.28
N THR A 438 -15.99 15.86 20.54
CA THR A 438 -17.30 16.01 21.21
C THR A 438 -17.37 17.22 22.10
N ASN A 439 -16.32 18.04 22.17
CA ASN A 439 -16.25 19.26 23.02
C ASN A 439 -16.48 18.98 24.51
N ARG A 440 -16.09 17.76 24.96
CA ARG A 440 -16.27 17.37 26.36
C ARG A 440 -15.17 17.94 27.25
N LYS A 441 -15.53 18.34 28.48
CA LYS A 441 -14.57 18.80 29.51
C LYS A 441 -14.22 17.70 30.51
N GLU A 442 -15.06 16.68 30.63
CA GLU A 442 -14.87 15.55 31.55
C GLU A 442 -15.47 14.27 30.98
N LEU A 443 -14.95 13.13 31.39
CA LEU A 443 -15.44 11.79 30.99
C LEU A 443 -16.61 11.33 31.86
N GLY A 444 -16.77 11.89 33.07
CA GLY A 444 -17.71 11.41 34.07
C GLY A 444 -17.21 10.13 34.78
N GLU A 445 -17.76 9.91 35.98
CA GLU A 445 -17.35 8.78 36.84
C GLU A 445 -17.77 7.41 36.27
N GLU A 446 -18.83 7.36 35.45
CA GLU A 446 -19.36 6.08 34.89
C GLU A 446 -18.39 5.40 33.95
N ILE A 447 -17.46 6.11 33.31
CA ILE A 447 -16.48 5.52 32.36
C ILE A 447 -15.57 4.48 33.05
N GLN A 448 -15.23 4.68 34.33
CA GLN A 448 -14.38 3.78 35.10
C GLN A 448 -14.95 2.36 35.26
N LEU A 449 -16.26 2.16 35.00
CA LEU A 449 -16.93 0.87 35.08
C LEU A 449 -16.77 0.04 33.80
N LEU A 450 -16.26 0.65 32.72
CA LEU A 450 -16.02 -0.05 31.45
C LEU A 450 -14.68 -0.81 31.47
N THR A 451 -14.55 -1.74 32.38
CA THR A 451 -13.28 -2.48 32.64
C THR A 451 -12.80 -3.33 31.46
N ASN A 452 -13.66 -3.62 30.48
CA ASN A 452 -13.29 -4.35 29.25
C ASN A 452 -12.75 -3.44 28.15
N LEU A 453 -12.75 -2.10 28.36
CA LEU A 453 -12.33 -1.14 27.35
C LEU A 453 -10.83 -1.30 27.03
N LYS A 454 -10.53 -1.50 25.74
CA LYS A 454 -9.18 -1.63 25.18
C LYS A 454 -8.76 -0.39 24.41
N GLU A 455 -9.72 0.30 23.78
CA GLU A 455 -9.44 1.46 22.93
C GLU A 455 -10.30 2.66 23.33
N LEU A 456 -9.67 3.80 23.60
CA LEU A 456 -10.34 5.04 23.94
C LEU A 456 -9.77 6.20 23.14
N TYR A 457 -10.64 6.84 22.33
CA TYR A 457 -10.28 7.98 21.49
C TYR A 457 -10.96 9.24 22.01
N LEU A 458 -10.15 10.21 22.47
CA LEU A 458 -10.59 11.46 23.10
C LEU A 458 -10.09 12.72 22.36
N ARG A 459 -9.51 12.57 21.21
CA ARG A 459 -8.89 13.67 20.45
C ARG A 459 -9.82 14.86 20.26
N SER A 460 -9.23 16.05 20.28
CA SER A 460 -9.96 17.33 20.10
C SER A 460 -11.08 17.58 21.11
N ASN A 461 -10.85 17.20 22.37
CA ASN A 461 -11.65 17.62 23.51
C ASN A 461 -10.78 18.51 24.40
N GLU A 462 -10.92 19.83 24.25
CA GLU A 462 -10.06 20.78 24.97
C GLU A 462 -10.15 20.63 26.49
N LYS A 463 -8.99 20.46 27.14
CA LYS A 463 -8.85 20.36 28.61
C LYS A 463 -9.72 19.27 29.25
N ILE A 464 -10.03 18.20 28.50
CA ILE A 464 -10.79 17.08 29.07
C ILE A 464 -10.09 16.52 30.31
N SER A 465 -10.80 16.41 31.43
CA SER A 465 -10.30 15.71 32.62
C SER A 465 -10.31 14.19 32.39
N ILE A 466 -9.24 13.53 32.85
CA ILE A 466 -9.09 12.07 32.78
C ILE A 466 -9.37 11.38 34.11
N GLU A 467 -9.95 12.09 35.07
CA GLU A 467 -10.47 11.41 36.25
C GLU A 467 -11.42 10.30 35.82
N GLY A 468 -11.16 9.07 36.26
CA GLY A 468 -11.92 7.88 35.88
C GLY A 468 -11.22 6.93 34.93
N ILE A 469 -10.22 7.35 34.11
CA ILE A 469 -9.51 6.35 33.27
C ILE A 469 -8.51 5.48 34.05
N LYS A 470 -8.10 5.88 35.24
CA LYS A 470 -7.13 5.13 36.08
C LYS A 470 -7.55 3.69 36.38
N ASN A 471 -8.84 3.38 36.29
CA ASN A 471 -9.39 2.04 36.53
C ASN A 471 -9.53 1.22 35.23
N LEU A 472 -9.27 1.81 34.07
CA LEU A 472 -9.33 1.13 32.76
C LEU A 472 -8.02 0.35 32.50
N THR A 473 -7.72 -0.58 33.38
CA THR A 473 -6.42 -1.31 33.38
C THR A 473 -6.24 -2.21 32.15
N ASN A 474 -7.30 -2.51 31.37
CA ASN A 474 -7.22 -3.27 30.14
C ASN A 474 -6.98 -2.37 28.91
N LEU A 475 -6.86 -1.06 29.08
CA LEU A 475 -6.69 -0.13 27.98
C LEU A 475 -5.36 -0.39 27.27
N GLU A 476 -5.45 -0.61 25.94
CA GLU A 476 -4.34 -0.88 25.05
C GLU A 476 -4.02 0.33 24.17
N VAL A 477 -5.03 1.10 23.76
CA VAL A 477 -4.91 2.28 22.90
C VAL A 477 -5.57 3.49 23.55
N LEU A 478 -4.82 4.60 23.64
CA LEU A 478 -5.34 5.90 24.07
C LEU A 478 -4.95 6.99 23.08
N ASP A 479 -5.93 7.55 22.37
CA ASP A 479 -5.74 8.76 21.57
C ASP A 479 -6.24 10.00 22.31
N TRP A 480 -5.28 10.85 22.69
CA TRP A 480 -5.51 12.04 23.48
C TRP A 480 -4.86 13.28 22.85
N GLY A 481 -4.86 13.31 21.52
CA GLY A 481 -4.36 14.44 20.73
C GLY A 481 -5.29 15.65 20.75
N TYR A 482 -4.76 16.84 20.45
CA TYR A 482 -5.53 18.09 20.38
C TYR A 482 -6.34 18.41 21.65
N THR A 483 -5.76 18.25 22.84
CA THR A 483 -6.47 18.51 24.11
C THR A 483 -5.89 19.66 24.93
N ASN A 484 -4.94 20.42 24.36
CA ASN A 484 -4.30 21.59 25.01
C ASN A 484 -3.63 21.28 26.35
N ARG A 485 -3.11 20.07 26.53
CA ARG A 485 -2.49 19.62 27.79
C ARG A 485 -1.05 20.09 27.91
N LYS A 486 -0.66 20.46 29.14
CA LYS A 486 0.71 20.79 29.49
C LYS A 486 1.46 19.64 30.20
N GLU A 487 0.69 18.74 30.82
CA GLU A 487 1.18 17.62 31.63
C GLU A 487 0.32 16.37 31.36
N LEU A 488 0.90 15.18 31.53
CA LEU A 488 0.23 13.90 31.27
C LEU A 488 -0.72 13.48 32.41
N GLY A 489 -0.46 13.92 33.65
CA GLY A 489 -1.24 13.51 34.81
C GLY A 489 -1.10 12.01 35.11
N GLU A 490 -2.12 11.41 35.73
CA GLU A 490 -2.07 10.05 36.27
C GLU A 490 -2.42 8.96 35.23
N ILE A 491 -1.57 8.76 34.22
CA ILE A 491 -1.69 7.60 33.30
C ILE A 491 -0.83 6.39 33.73
N LYS A 492 -0.08 6.52 34.79
CA LYS A 492 0.90 5.54 35.28
C LYS A 492 0.34 4.16 35.61
N ASN A 493 -0.98 4.02 35.80
CA ASN A 493 -1.64 2.75 36.11
C ASN A 493 -2.15 1.99 34.88
N LEU A 494 -1.95 2.55 33.68
CA LEU A 494 -2.41 1.92 32.43
C LEU A 494 -1.35 0.92 31.92
N ASP A 495 -1.07 -0.12 32.70
CA ASP A 495 0.03 -1.08 32.50
C ASP A 495 -0.11 -1.90 31.20
N ASN A 496 -1.29 -1.93 30.58
CA ASN A 496 -1.54 -2.65 29.34
C ASN A 496 -1.43 -1.78 28.09
N LEU A 497 -1.18 -0.47 28.23
CA LEU A 497 -1.15 0.45 27.12
C LEU A 497 -0.03 0.11 26.14
N LYS A 498 -0.39 -0.07 24.86
CA LYS A 498 0.48 -0.38 23.73
C LYS A 498 0.68 0.84 22.83
N GLU A 499 -0.36 1.64 22.66
CA GLU A 499 -0.36 2.81 21.78
C GLU A 499 -0.84 4.05 22.53
N LEU A 500 -0.04 5.11 22.51
CA LEU A 500 -0.36 6.39 23.13
C LEU A 500 -0.14 7.53 22.14
N TYR A 501 -1.21 8.23 21.84
CA TYR A 501 -1.22 9.38 20.93
C TYR A 501 -1.50 10.66 21.69
N LEU A 502 -0.52 11.57 21.76
CA LEU A 502 -0.52 12.83 22.50
C LEU A 502 -0.14 14.02 21.60
N TYR A 503 -0.34 13.86 20.30
CA TYR A 503 0.03 14.85 19.31
C TYR A 503 -0.81 16.14 19.44
N ASN A 504 -0.26 17.27 18.98
CA ASN A 504 -0.94 18.57 19.03
C ASN A 504 -1.44 18.95 20.44
N ASN A 505 -0.55 18.89 21.42
CA ASN A 505 -0.76 19.36 22.76
C ASN A 505 0.26 20.47 23.11
N ASN A 506 0.35 20.85 24.35
CA ASN A 506 1.32 21.84 24.87
C ASN A 506 2.26 21.19 25.90
N LEU A 507 2.60 19.90 25.70
CA LEU A 507 3.45 19.14 26.61
C LEU A 507 4.88 19.69 26.57
N ILE A 508 5.44 19.98 27.74
CA ILE A 508 6.83 20.45 27.88
C ILE A 508 7.79 19.34 28.30
N SER A 509 7.27 18.22 28.80
CA SER A 509 8.04 17.06 29.22
C SER A 509 7.32 15.76 28.93
N MET A 510 8.04 14.64 29.07
CA MET A 510 7.55 13.26 28.91
C MET A 510 7.34 12.57 30.27
N GLU A 511 7.24 13.32 31.36
CA GLU A 511 7.04 12.79 32.71
C GLU A 511 5.74 12.00 32.80
N GLY A 512 5.80 10.79 33.38
CA GLY A 512 4.66 9.88 33.53
C GLY A 512 4.59 8.75 32.48
N ILE A 513 5.39 8.83 31.38
CA ILE A 513 5.46 7.77 30.35
C ILE A 513 6.30 6.60 30.84
N GLU A 514 7.24 6.83 31.73
CA GLU A 514 8.24 5.86 32.22
C GLU A 514 7.64 4.58 32.86
N ASN A 515 6.37 4.61 33.20
CA ASN A 515 5.67 3.48 33.80
C ASN A 515 4.92 2.58 32.79
N LEU A 516 4.78 3.01 31.54
CA LEU A 516 4.02 2.32 30.50
C LEU A 516 4.81 1.18 29.83
N LYS A 517 4.99 0.07 30.55
CA LYS A 517 5.91 -1.02 30.20
C LYS A 517 5.58 -1.80 28.92
N LYS A 518 4.37 -1.70 28.38
CA LYS A 518 3.93 -2.42 27.17
C LYS A 518 3.85 -1.52 25.95
N LEU A 519 4.27 -0.26 26.08
CA LEU A 519 4.13 0.71 25.00
C LEU A 519 4.96 0.31 23.78
N GLU A 520 4.28 0.24 22.62
CA GLU A 520 4.86 -0.08 21.32
C GLU A 520 4.91 1.14 20.39
N ILE A 521 3.93 2.04 20.49
CA ILE A 521 3.82 3.26 19.70
C ILE A 521 3.59 4.45 20.61
N LEU A 522 4.41 5.50 20.44
CA LEU A 522 4.26 6.76 21.14
C LEU A 522 4.32 7.92 20.14
N ASN A 523 3.24 8.68 20.03
CA ASN A 523 3.20 9.89 19.22
C ASN A 523 3.06 11.14 20.11
N LEU A 524 4.10 11.92 20.14
CA LEU A 524 4.22 13.21 20.86
C LEU A 524 4.45 14.38 19.88
N SER A 525 4.11 14.20 18.63
CA SER A 525 4.35 15.24 17.60
C SER A 525 3.55 16.52 17.90
N ASN A 526 4.10 17.63 17.47
CA ASN A 526 3.52 18.96 17.65
C ASN A 526 3.20 19.30 19.13
N ASN A 527 4.24 19.33 19.93
CA ASN A 527 4.25 19.70 21.34
C ASN A 527 5.35 20.77 21.60
N GLU A 528 5.64 21.05 22.86
CA GLU A 528 6.61 22.05 23.33
C GLU A 528 7.86 21.40 23.98
N ILE A 529 8.14 20.12 23.67
CA ILE A 529 9.20 19.31 24.30
C ILE A 529 10.56 19.81 23.85
N GLU A 530 11.42 20.17 24.82
CA GLU A 530 12.80 20.63 24.53
C GLU A 530 13.84 19.52 24.69
N LYS A 531 13.60 18.57 25.60
CA LYS A 531 14.52 17.49 25.93
C LYS A 531 13.83 16.14 26.02
N VAL A 532 14.51 15.11 25.54
CA VAL A 532 14.07 13.72 25.66
C VAL A 532 14.58 13.15 26.99
N GLU A 533 14.08 13.69 28.09
CA GLU A 533 14.38 13.21 29.44
C GLU A 533 13.31 12.20 29.89
N ASN A 534 13.61 11.39 30.93
CA ASN A 534 12.72 10.37 31.52
C ASN A 534 12.47 9.11 30.68
N ILE A 535 12.82 9.09 29.39
CA ILE A 535 12.93 7.81 28.67
C ILE A 535 14.02 6.93 29.30
N LYS A 536 15.03 7.51 29.95
CA LYS A 536 16.07 6.77 30.70
C LYS A 536 15.50 5.96 31.89
N GLY A 537 14.36 6.37 32.46
CA GLY A 537 13.66 5.58 33.51
C GLY A 537 13.09 4.28 32.96
N LEU A 538 12.86 4.21 31.67
CA LEU A 538 12.45 3.02 30.94
C LEU A 538 13.56 1.95 30.86
N ASN A 539 14.84 2.31 31.06
CA ASN A 539 16.01 1.41 31.01
C ASN A 539 16.23 0.52 32.25
N ASN A 540 15.68 0.88 33.40
CA ASN A 540 15.81 0.09 34.62
C ASN A 540 14.92 -1.14 34.71
N LEU A 541 14.07 -1.35 33.70
CA LEU A 541 13.16 -2.47 33.62
C LEU A 541 13.36 -3.17 32.27
N LYS A 542 13.70 -4.44 32.29
CA LYS A 542 13.82 -5.37 31.14
C LYS A 542 12.56 -5.43 30.23
N SER A 543 11.76 -4.38 30.13
CA SER A 543 10.40 -4.42 29.63
C SER A 543 10.04 -3.41 28.54
N ILE A 544 10.90 -2.44 28.17
CA ILE A 544 10.66 -1.57 27.00
C ILE A 544 11.38 -2.09 25.77
N ASP A 545 11.67 -3.33 25.74
CA ASP A 545 12.00 -4.05 24.52
C ASP A 545 10.85 -4.02 23.47
N LYS A 546 9.80 -3.18 23.64
CA LYS A 546 8.62 -3.19 22.78
C LYS A 546 8.38 -1.91 21.99
N LEU A 547 8.94 -0.75 22.38
CA LEU A 547 8.71 0.49 21.64
C LEU A 547 9.32 0.39 20.24
N LYS A 548 8.45 0.36 19.24
CA LYS A 548 8.79 0.26 17.81
C LYS A 548 8.65 1.58 17.07
N GLY A 549 7.74 2.45 17.51
CA GLY A 549 7.43 3.72 16.89
C GLY A 549 7.47 4.88 17.87
N LEU A 550 8.29 5.89 17.58
CA LEU A 550 8.37 7.15 18.33
C LEU A 550 8.29 8.33 17.37
N ASP A 551 7.24 9.14 17.54
CA ASP A 551 7.10 10.40 16.81
C ASP A 551 7.23 11.60 17.76
N LEU A 552 8.29 12.36 17.58
CA LEU A 552 8.62 13.59 18.28
C LEU A 552 8.71 14.79 17.32
N SER A 553 8.14 14.66 16.13
CA SER A 553 8.16 15.72 15.12
C SER A 553 7.47 17.00 15.61
N TYR A 554 7.87 18.15 15.08
CA TYR A 554 7.28 19.45 15.46
C TYR A 554 7.32 19.73 16.96
N ASN A 555 8.52 19.64 17.54
CA ASN A 555 8.83 19.97 18.92
C ASN A 555 9.96 21.02 18.98
N LYS A 556 10.54 21.25 20.13
CA LYS A 556 11.67 22.16 20.35
C LYS A 556 12.96 21.40 20.71
N ILE A 557 13.09 20.14 20.33
CA ILE A 557 14.18 19.25 20.72
C ILE A 557 15.49 19.75 20.11
N ILE A 558 16.51 19.88 20.95
CA ILE A 558 17.85 20.35 20.58
C ILE A 558 18.88 19.22 20.47
N SER A 559 18.62 18.06 21.05
CA SER A 559 19.53 16.90 21.08
C SER A 559 18.75 15.59 21.03
N THR A 560 19.36 14.55 20.46
CA THR A 560 18.85 13.18 20.49
C THR A 560 19.27 12.40 21.73
N GLU A 561 19.88 13.05 22.70
CA GLU A 561 20.29 12.43 23.96
C GLU A 561 19.10 11.79 24.69
N GLY A 562 19.24 10.53 25.10
CA GLY A 562 18.21 9.74 25.74
C GLY A 562 17.48 8.77 24.80
N ILE A 563 17.50 9.01 23.48
CA ILE A 563 16.87 8.11 22.49
C ILE A 563 17.73 6.87 22.24
N GLU A 564 19.05 6.98 22.41
CA GLU A 564 20.04 5.93 22.08
C GLU A 564 19.86 4.61 22.84
N GLU A 565 19.03 4.61 23.86
CA GLU A 565 18.75 3.42 24.68
C GLU A 565 17.51 2.63 24.23
N LEU A 566 16.75 3.13 23.23
CA LEU A 566 15.55 2.49 22.72
C LEU A 566 15.88 1.44 21.63
N TYR A 567 16.57 0.36 21.98
CA TYR A 567 17.19 -0.61 21.06
C TYR A 567 16.24 -1.30 20.07
N ASN A 568 14.93 -1.38 20.36
CA ASN A 568 13.93 -2.04 19.51
C ASN A 568 13.18 -1.07 18.63
N LEU A 569 13.52 0.20 18.64
CA LEU A 569 12.87 1.20 17.82
C LEU A 569 13.07 0.88 16.33
N GLU A 570 11.95 0.81 15.61
CA GLU A 570 11.90 0.59 14.17
C GLU A 570 11.68 1.90 13.40
N ASN A 571 10.90 2.82 13.95
CA ASN A 571 10.56 4.09 13.33
C ASN A 571 10.78 5.25 14.31
N LEU A 572 11.56 6.25 13.89
CA LEU A 572 11.87 7.45 14.65
C LEU A 572 11.62 8.69 13.78
N TYR A 573 10.72 9.55 14.22
CA TYR A 573 10.40 10.81 13.56
C TYR A 573 10.76 11.98 14.47
N LEU A 574 11.68 12.83 14.00
CA LEU A 574 12.21 14.02 14.68
C LEU A 574 12.14 15.26 13.77
N ARG A 575 11.27 15.24 12.77
CA ARG A 575 11.09 16.33 11.80
C ARG A 575 10.70 17.63 12.50
N ASN A 576 11.13 18.79 11.96
CA ASN A 576 10.82 20.11 12.50
C ASN A 576 11.14 20.25 14.00
N ASN A 577 12.40 20.10 14.33
CA ASN A 577 12.97 20.35 15.66
C ASN A 577 14.16 21.33 15.54
N HIS A 578 14.98 21.43 16.56
CA HIS A 578 16.15 22.32 16.62
C HIS A 578 17.46 21.56 16.75
N ILE A 579 17.50 20.31 16.30
CA ILE A 579 18.64 19.41 16.43
C ILE A 579 19.79 19.92 15.56
N GLU A 580 20.96 20.13 16.17
CA GLU A 580 22.18 20.57 15.48
C GLU A 580 23.13 19.40 15.19
N GLU A 581 23.14 18.37 16.05
CA GLU A 581 23.92 17.15 15.91
C GLU A 581 23.03 15.92 16.10
N ILE A 582 23.23 14.90 15.27
CA ILE A 582 22.42 13.64 15.34
C ILE A 582 22.69 12.88 16.65
N GLY A 583 23.83 13.12 17.30
CA GLY A 583 24.21 12.41 18.52
C GLY A 583 24.56 10.94 18.23
N ASN A 584 24.30 10.05 19.17
CA ASN A 584 24.76 8.67 19.11
C ASN A 584 23.59 7.67 18.92
N LEU A 585 22.95 7.69 17.72
CA LEU A 585 21.87 6.76 17.39
C LEU A 585 22.35 5.36 16.95
N LYS A 586 23.66 5.12 16.87
CA LYS A 586 24.26 3.87 16.36
C LYS A 586 23.88 2.60 17.12
N LYS A 587 23.28 2.72 18.31
CA LYS A 587 22.77 1.58 19.08
C LYS A 587 21.37 1.12 18.66
N LEU A 588 20.67 1.90 17.82
CA LEU A 588 19.31 1.59 17.36
C LEU A 588 19.34 0.59 16.19
N TYR A 589 19.85 -0.60 16.42
CA TYR A 589 20.12 -1.62 15.39
C TYR A 589 18.88 -2.09 14.61
N ASN A 590 17.69 -1.86 15.15
CA ASN A 590 16.42 -2.26 14.52
C ASN A 590 15.76 -1.15 13.71
N LEU A 591 16.35 0.07 13.69
CA LEU A 591 15.75 1.22 13.02
C LEU A 591 15.64 1.01 11.51
N LYS A 592 14.43 1.19 10.98
CA LYS A 592 14.08 1.05 9.56
C LYS A 592 13.80 2.41 8.91
N VAL A 593 13.18 3.32 9.67
CA VAL A 593 12.83 4.67 9.21
C VAL A 593 13.37 5.71 10.19
N LEU A 594 14.09 6.70 9.66
CA LEU A 594 14.58 7.84 10.42
C LEU A 594 14.23 9.14 9.66
N ASP A 595 13.41 10.00 10.27
CA ASP A 595 13.14 11.35 9.76
C ASP A 595 13.72 12.42 10.67
N LEU A 596 14.74 13.10 10.19
CA LEU A 596 15.41 14.24 10.80
C LEU A 596 15.26 15.51 9.94
N SER A 597 14.30 15.53 9.04
CA SER A 597 14.06 16.67 8.15
C SER A 597 13.73 17.95 8.92
N HIS A 598 14.04 19.10 8.33
CA HIS A 598 13.75 20.42 8.90
C HIS A 598 14.33 20.60 10.32
N ASN A 599 15.64 20.36 10.44
CA ASN A 599 16.42 20.61 11.63
C ASN A 599 17.60 21.57 11.32
N LYS A 600 18.61 21.62 12.16
CA LYS A 600 19.81 22.46 11.97
C LYS A 600 21.06 21.61 11.83
N ILE A 601 20.94 20.35 11.44
CA ILE A 601 22.01 19.35 11.40
C ILE A 601 23.07 19.75 10.39
N THR A 602 24.34 19.69 10.80
CA THR A 602 25.49 20.08 9.96
C THR A 602 26.26 18.87 9.42
N SER A 603 26.13 17.69 10.04
CA SER A 603 26.83 16.47 9.67
C SER A 603 25.95 15.25 9.89
N MET A 604 26.15 14.21 9.09
CA MET A 604 25.46 12.92 9.22
C MET A 604 26.13 11.95 10.22
N ASN A 605 27.10 12.41 11.00
CA ASN A 605 27.73 11.55 12.00
C ASN A 605 26.70 11.09 13.05
N GLY A 606 26.79 9.84 13.49
CA GLY A 606 25.91 9.29 14.51
C GLY A 606 24.88 8.28 13.98
N ILE A 607 24.77 8.11 12.67
CA ILE A 607 23.90 7.10 12.03
C ILE A 607 24.67 5.86 11.56
N GLU A 608 25.97 5.82 11.77
CA GLU A 608 26.79 4.66 11.42
C GLU A 608 26.28 3.41 12.19
N ASN A 609 26.30 2.25 11.52
CA ASN A 609 25.83 0.97 12.05
C ASN A 609 24.31 0.78 12.12
N LEU A 610 23.50 1.67 11.52
CA LEU A 610 22.06 1.45 11.36
C LEU A 610 21.79 0.47 10.19
N TYR A 611 22.25 -0.78 10.32
CA TYR A 611 22.29 -1.77 9.24
C TYR A 611 20.92 -2.14 8.63
N LYS A 612 19.82 -1.91 9.39
CA LYS A 612 18.44 -2.19 8.95
C LYS A 612 17.74 -0.95 8.42
N LEU A 613 18.38 0.21 8.40
CA LEU A 613 17.77 1.46 7.93
C LEU A 613 17.46 1.35 6.44
N LYS A 614 16.18 1.57 6.09
CA LYS A 614 15.68 1.55 4.72
C LYS A 614 15.40 2.94 4.18
N VAL A 615 14.93 3.83 5.04
CA VAL A 615 14.48 5.17 4.66
C VAL A 615 15.11 6.20 5.59
N LEU A 616 15.80 7.18 4.99
CA LEU A 616 16.45 8.29 5.71
C LEU A 616 16.03 9.63 5.10
N TYR A 617 15.30 10.43 5.89
CA TYR A 617 14.92 11.78 5.53
C TYR A 617 15.78 12.79 6.31
N LEU A 618 16.48 13.65 5.59
CA LEU A 618 17.36 14.71 6.10
C LEU A 618 17.17 16.03 5.35
N MET A 619 16.05 16.18 4.63
CA MET A 619 15.77 17.40 3.86
C MET A 619 15.76 18.65 4.74
N ASN A 620 16.08 19.78 4.15
CA ASN A 620 16.07 21.10 4.82
C ASN A 620 16.86 21.12 6.15
N ASN A 621 18.15 20.82 6.05
CA ASN A 621 19.14 20.90 7.12
C ASN A 621 20.33 21.81 6.66
N LYS A 622 21.46 21.71 7.33
CA LYS A 622 22.70 22.43 7.01
C LYS A 622 23.85 21.48 6.71
N ILE A 623 23.54 20.27 6.23
CA ILE A 623 24.53 19.20 6.03
C ILE A 623 25.44 19.59 4.87
N TYR A 624 26.74 19.63 5.12
CA TYR A 624 27.76 19.89 4.10
C TYR A 624 28.70 18.68 3.88
N LYS A 625 28.63 17.68 4.75
CA LYS A 625 29.47 16.48 4.67
C LYS A 625 28.65 15.21 4.91
N LEU A 626 28.75 14.28 3.98
CA LEU A 626 28.16 12.95 4.10
C LEU A 626 29.04 12.02 4.94
N CYS A 627 28.41 11.15 5.73
CA CYS A 627 29.09 10.03 6.39
C CYS A 627 29.35 8.87 5.40
N ASN A 628 29.97 7.79 5.88
CA ASN A 628 30.12 6.56 5.08
C ASN A 628 28.78 5.81 4.94
N LEU A 629 28.10 5.98 3.83
CA LEU A 629 26.81 5.34 3.55
C LEU A 629 26.93 3.84 3.19
N ASN A 630 28.13 3.31 2.98
CA ASN A 630 28.32 1.91 2.64
C ASN A 630 27.90 0.96 3.75
N ASP A 631 27.97 1.42 5.00
CA ASP A 631 27.62 0.63 6.18
C ASP A 631 26.09 0.51 6.36
N LEU A 632 25.29 1.37 5.70
CA LEU A 632 23.83 1.30 5.69
C LEU A 632 23.35 0.29 4.65
N LEU A 633 23.48 -1.00 4.95
CA LEU A 633 23.34 -2.10 3.99
C LEU A 633 21.96 -2.22 3.34
N GLN A 634 20.89 -1.78 4.00
CA GLN A 634 19.51 -1.88 3.55
C GLN A 634 18.91 -0.53 3.11
N LEU A 635 19.71 0.54 3.04
CA LEU A 635 19.20 1.85 2.66
C LEU A 635 18.72 1.86 1.21
N GLU A 636 17.44 2.16 1.03
CA GLU A 636 16.73 2.21 -0.25
C GLU A 636 16.36 3.64 -0.66
N TYR A 637 15.98 4.49 0.30
CA TYR A 637 15.52 5.85 0.07
C TYR A 637 16.32 6.84 0.90
N LEU A 638 16.94 7.83 0.24
CA LEU A 638 17.75 8.88 0.86
C LEU A 638 17.31 10.26 0.36
N ILE A 639 16.76 11.09 1.25
CA ILE A 639 16.26 12.43 0.91
C ILE A 639 17.12 13.46 1.64
N LEU A 640 17.87 14.22 0.88
CA LEU A 640 18.87 15.23 1.35
C LEU A 640 18.67 16.60 0.68
N ASP A 641 17.54 16.82 0.02
CA ASP A 641 17.30 18.12 -0.64
C ASP A 641 17.32 19.30 0.33
N LYS A 642 17.61 20.49 -0.16
CA LYS A 642 17.77 21.70 0.67
C LYS A 642 18.80 21.54 1.79
N ASN A 643 20.02 21.18 1.44
CA ASN A 643 21.18 21.13 2.32
C ASN A 643 22.34 21.97 1.74
N LYS A 644 23.56 21.71 2.14
CA LYS A 644 24.79 22.42 1.70
C LYS A 644 25.83 21.46 1.12
N ILE A 645 25.39 20.35 0.55
CA ILE A 645 26.24 19.27 0.06
C ILE A 645 26.87 19.66 -1.26
N SER A 646 28.19 19.54 -1.36
CA SER A 646 28.96 19.78 -2.60
C SER A 646 29.69 18.52 -3.09
N ASP A 647 29.80 17.47 -2.30
CA ASP A 647 30.51 16.23 -2.65
C ASP A 647 29.60 15.01 -2.51
N ILE A 648 29.17 14.45 -3.64
CA ILE A 648 28.32 13.23 -3.71
C ILE A 648 29.08 12.02 -4.24
N SER A 649 30.40 12.13 -4.45
CA SER A 649 31.25 11.08 -5.03
C SER A 649 31.24 9.76 -4.29
N LYS A 650 30.84 9.76 -3.01
CA LYS A 650 30.84 8.58 -2.12
C LYS A 650 29.46 7.95 -1.93
N ILE A 651 28.45 8.40 -2.63
CA ILE A 651 27.10 7.81 -2.52
C ILE A 651 27.07 6.44 -3.20
N PRO A 652 26.65 5.37 -2.51
CA PRO A 652 26.61 4.02 -3.08
C PRO A 652 25.58 3.87 -4.23
N VAL A 653 25.92 3.11 -5.26
CA VAL A 653 25.05 2.82 -6.42
C VAL A 653 23.78 2.03 -6.03
N LYS A 654 23.80 1.33 -4.92
CA LYS A 654 22.73 0.42 -4.47
C LYS A 654 21.45 1.10 -3.99
N ILE A 655 21.48 2.43 -3.72
CA ILE A 655 20.32 3.16 -3.20
C ILE A 655 19.33 3.37 -4.34
N LYS A 656 18.06 3.00 -4.14
CA LYS A 656 17.02 3.00 -5.18
C LYS A 656 16.52 4.39 -5.54
N TYR A 657 16.44 5.28 -4.57
CA TYR A 657 15.96 6.65 -4.75
C TYR A 657 16.77 7.63 -3.92
N ILE A 658 17.28 8.68 -4.55
CA ILE A 658 18.08 9.71 -3.90
C ILE A 658 17.60 11.09 -4.38
N ASP A 659 17.22 11.95 -3.43
CA ASP A 659 16.93 13.35 -3.72
C ASP A 659 17.98 14.25 -3.03
N LEU A 660 18.77 14.95 -3.83
CA LEU A 660 19.81 15.91 -3.44
C LEU A 660 19.55 17.28 -4.08
N GLY A 661 18.34 17.57 -4.50
CA GLY A 661 17.97 18.81 -5.14
C GLY A 661 18.13 20.03 -4.23
N ARG A 662 18.20 21.21 -4.83
CA ARG A 662 18.13 22.51 -4.13
C ARG A 662 19.18 22.66 -3.03
N GLN A 663 20.44 22.26 -3.29
CA GLN A 663 21.55 22.51 -2.37
C GLN A 663 21.86 24.02 -2.37
N GLU A 664 22.20 24.60 -1.21
CA GLU A 664 22.57 26.00 -1.05
C GLU A 664 23.96 26.11 -0.45
N ILE A 665 24.95 26.41 -1.28
CA ILE A 665 26.38 26.45 -0.92
C ILE A 665 26.84 27.89 -0.82
N ASP A 666 27.27 28.33 0.36
CA ASP A 666 27.74 29.69 0.60
C ASP A 666 29.27 29.71 0.70
N LEU A 667 29.90 30.52 -0.17
CA LEU A 667 31.33 30.74 -0.19
C LEU A 667 31.65 32.19 0.22
N LYS A 668 32.74 32.36 0.95
CA LYS A 668 33.32 33.68 1.19
C LYS A 668 34.75 33.70 0.61
N ASP A 669 35.04 34.68 -0.19
CA ASP A 669 36.37 34.86 -0.79
C ASP A 669 36.74 36.36 -0.87
N TYR A 670 37.99 36.66 -1.26
CA TYR A 670 38.52 38.00 -1.27
C TYR A 670 38.42 38.62 -2.66
N LYS A 671 38.06 39.91 -2.72
CA LYS A 671 38.17 40.73 -3.95
C LYS A 671 39.59 40.76 -4.47
N ASN A 672 39.75 40.62 -5.78
CA ASN A 672 41.01 40.91 -6.44
C ASN A 672 41.03 42.41 -6.87
N THR A 673 42.23 43.02 -6.91
CA THR A 673 42.45 44.44 -7.22
C THR A 673 42.08 44.82 -8.66
N GLU A 674 41.81 43.87 -9.55
CA GLU A 674 41.57 44.05 -10.98
C GLU A 674 40.08 43.99 -11.39
N ASN A 675 39.12 44.09 -10.50
CA ASN A 675 37.68 43.92 -10.80
C ASN A 675 37.32 42.61 -11.53
N LYS A 676 38.09 41.56 -11.28
CA LYS A 676 37.89 40.23 -11.82
C LYS A 676 37.85 39.22 -10.67
N TYR A 677 37.05 38.18 -10.84
CA TYR A 677 37.04 37.03 -9.94
C TYR A 677 36.97 35.72 -10.73
N SER A 678 37.65 34.69 -10.29
CA SER A 678 37.61 33.36 -10.90
C SER A 678 37.41 32.29 -9.83
N LEU A 679 36.47 31.40 -10.05
CA LEU A 679 36.16 30.29 -9.15
C LEU A 679 36.34 28.96 -9.85
N ASN A 680 37.21 28.10 -9.36
CA ASN A 680 37.28 26.72 -9.82
C ASN A 680 36.15 25.91 -9.18
N THR A 681 35.31 25.25 -9.96
CA THR A 681 34.11 24.53 -9.53
C THR A 681 34.38 23.09 -9.12
N SER A 682 35.63 22.61 -9.13
CA SER A 682 35.99 21.20 -8.80
C SER A 682 35.74 20.78 -7.34
N PHE A 683 35.32 21.72 -6.48
CA PHE A 683 34.83 21.39 -5.14
C PHE A 683 33.44 20.74 -5.17
N ILE A 684 32.67 20.91 -6.26
CA ILE A 684 31.43 20.14 -6.48
C ILE A 684 31.83 18.83 -7.15
N LYS A 685 31.64 17.73 -6.42
CA LYS A 685 32.06 16.41 -6.87
C LYS A 685 30.86 15.53 -7.13
N LEU A 686 30.72 15.13 -8.40
CA LEU A 686 29.70 14.21 -8.88
C LEU A 686 30.11 12.76 -8.65
N ARG A 687 29.14 11.89 -8.70
CA ARG A 687 29.31 10.47 -8.67
C ARG A 687 29.88 10.00 -10.02
N GLY A 688 30.87 9.12 -10.03
CA GLY A 688 31.46 8.61 -11.28
C GLY A 688 32.44 9.54 -11.99
N GLY A 689 32.63 10.80 -11.53
CA GLY A 689 33.56 11.77 -12.13
C GLY A 689 33.01 12.51 -13.35
N GLU A 690 31.70 12.58 -13.47
CA GLU A 690 31.00 13.34 -14.53
C GLU A 690 31.28 14.84 -14.48
N ASP A 691 30.99 15.53 -15.58
CA ASP A 691 31.13 16.97 -15.67
C ASP A 691 29.95 17.70 -15.04
N LEU A 692 30.23 18.80 -14.36
CA LEU A 692 29.21 19.65 -13.74
C LEU A 692 28.41 20.38 -14.81
N ASP A 693 27.09 20.22 -14.82
CA ASP A 693 26.19 21.00 -15.68
C ASP A 693 25.76 22.28 -14.97
N ILE A 694 26.10 23.43 -15.60
CA ILE A 694 25.82 24.77 -15.06
C ILE A 694 24.67 25.39 -15.84
N ASP A 695 23.52 25.52 -15.18
CA ASP A 695 22.30 26.05 -15.76
C ASP A 695 22.33 27.58 -15.96
N TYR A 696 22.83 28.29 -14.94
CA TYR A 696 22.75 29.74 -14.92
C TYR A 696 23.91 30.37 -14.14
N ILE A 697 24.45 31.49 -14.63
CA ILE A 697 25.48 32.26 -13.96
C ILE A 697 25.05 33.73 -13.91
N LEU A 698 24.93 34.29 -12.72
CA LEU A 698 24.60 35.71 -12.50
C LEU A 698 25.77 36.60 -12.84
N GLU A 699 25.51 37.90 -13.15
CA GLU A 699 26.52 38.95 -13.41
C GLU A 699 27.48 38.65 -14.58
N ASN A 700 26.94 38.05 -15.65
CA ASN A 700 27.68 37.75 -16.89
C ASN A 700 28.96 36.91 -16.71
N GLY A 701 29.03 36.06 -15.71
CA GLY A 701 30.10 35.09 -15.57
C GLY A 701 30.13 34.09 -16.74
N LYS A 702 31.31 33.59 -17.09
CA LYS A 702 31.53 32.65 -18.17
C LYS A 702 32.16 31.37 -17.61
N TYR A 703 31.57 30.21 -17.90
CA TYR A 703 32.11 28.92 -17.52
C TYR A 703 33.00 28.33 -18.62
N ASP A 704 34.19 27.95 -18.24
CA ASP A 704 35.09 27.15 -19.07
C ASP A 704 35.13 25.69 -18.56
N ASN A 705 34.55 24.81 -19.36
CA ASN A 705 34.45 23.39 -18.99
C ASN A 705 35.81 22.66 -18.96
N HIS A 706 36.82 23.10 -19.73
CA HIS A 706 38.13 22.49 -19.74
C HIS A 706 38.92 22.78 -18.44
N THR A 707 38.85 24.00 -17.97
CA THR A 707 39.49 24.40 -16.70
C THR A 707 38.58 24.25 -15.48
N LYS A 708 37.29 23.92 -15.71
CA LYS A 708 36.25 23.88 -14.67
C LYS A 708 36.19 25.18 -13.87
N THR A 709 36.28 26.31 -14.55
CA THR A 709 36.40 27.61 -13.90
C THR A 709 35.33 28.58 -14.42
N ILE A 710 34.65 29.28 -13.50
CA ILE A 710 33.78 30.40 -13.83
C ILE A 710 34.61 31.69 -13.67
N ILE A 711 34.57 32.58 -14.67
CA ILE A 711 35.29 33.86 -14.67
C ILE A 711 34.25 34.98 -14.77
N TRP A 712 34.32 35.92 -13.85
CA TRP A 712 33.59 37.17 -13.85
C TRP A 712 34.56 38.33 -14.13
N GLU A 713 34.21 39.21 -15.07
CA GLU A 713 34.97 40.39 -15.45
C GLU A 713 34.11 41.64 -15.24
N ASN A 714 34.74 42.77 -14.90
CA ASN A 714 34.07 44.04 -14.63
C ASN A 714 33.01 43.97 -13.52
N LEU A 715 33.40 43.44 -12.37
CA LEU A 715 32.52 43.25 -11.21
C LEU A 715 31.86 44.58 -10.79
N SER A 716 30.52 44.57 -10.74
CA SER A 716 29.68 45.66 -10.24
C SER A 716 29.09 45.40 -8.87
N THR A 717 29.22 44.15 -8.35
CA THR A 717 28.68 43.70 -7.09
C THR A 717 29.67 42.81 -6.34
N ASP A 718 29.46 42.70 -5.04
CA ASP A 718 30.21 41.81 -4.13
C ASP A 718 29.53 40.46 -3.95
N LYS A 719 28.36 40.24 -4.61
CA LYS A 719 27.59 39.00 -4.52
C LYS A 719 27.50 38.38 -5.91
N LEU A 720 28.07 37.21 -6.07
CA LEU A 720 28.03 36.40 -7.28
C LEU A 720 27.30 35.13 -7.02
N GLN A 721 26.72 34.52 -8.06
CA GLN A 721 25.92 33.33 -7.96
C GLN A 721 26.01 32.51 -9.24
N PHE A 722 25.97 31.19 -9.09
CA PHE A 722 25.64 30.27 -10.18
C PHE A 722 24.77 29.11 -9.74
N GLU A 723 24.04 28.52 -10.67
CA GLU A 723 23.17 27.39 -10.47
C GLU A 723 23.71 26.18 -11.23
N PHE A 724 23.55 24.98 -10.65
CA PHE A 724 23.91 23.73 -11.28
C PHE A 724 22.77 22.72 -11.16
N ASN A 725 22.64 21.84 -12.17
CA ASN A 725 21.59 20.85 -12.24
C ASN A 725 22.08 19.59 -12.96
N ASN A 726 22.45 18.58 -12.21
CA ASN A 726 22.86 17.29 -12.74
C ASN A 726 21.80 16.22 -12.39
N ILE A 727 21.16 15.70 -13.42
CA ILE A 727 20.19 14.60 -13.30
C ILE A 727 20.87 13.36 -13.90
N GLU A 728 21.27 12.41 -13.05
CA GLU A 728 21.95 11.19 -13.53
C GLU A 728 20.96 10.19 -14.13
N ASP A 729 19.72 10.09 -13.60
CA ASP A 729 18.63 9.21 -14.05
C ASP A 729 17.32 9.69 -13.43
N ASP A 730 16.19 9.04 -13.75
CA ASP A 730 14.88 9.28 -13.09
C ASP A 730 14.90 9.08 -11.55
N TRP A 731 16.03 8.62 -11.01
CA TRP A 731 16.19 8.20 -9.60
C TRP A 731 17.13 9.07 -8.78
N MET A 732 17.90 9.97 -9.40
CA MET A 732 18.82 10.85 -8.70
C MET A 732 18.85 12.26 -9.30
N ASN A 733 18.50 13.26 -8.48
CA ASN A 733 18.59 14.67 -8.80
C ASN A 733 19.61 15.32 -7.87
N PHE A 734 20.66 15.94 -8.46
CA PHE A 734 21.62 16.75 -7.71
C PHE A 734 21.68 18.15 -8.31
N SER A 735 21.08 19.11 -7.64
CA SER A 735 20.98 20.49 -8.10
C SER A 735 21.18 21.48 -6.96
N GLY A 736 21.53 22.70 -7.27
CA GLY A 736 21.68 23.72 -6.24
C GLY A 736 22.17 25.07 -6.74
N ILE A 737 22.37 25.96 -5.78
CA ILE A 737 22.82 27.33 -5.96
C ILE A 737 24.12 27.52 -5.17
N VAL A 738 25.12 28.14 -5.79
CA VAL A 738 26.34 28.58 -5.12
C VAL A 738 26.34 30.08 -5.02
N ASN A 739 26.26 30.57 -3.78
CA ASN A 739 26.35 32.00 -3.46
C ASN A 739 27.78 32.36 -3.08
N ILE A 740 28.34 33.39 -3.68
CA ILE A 740 29.72 33.85 -3.39
C ILE A 740 29.65 35.30 -2.88
N CYS A 741 30.17 35.52 -1.68
CA CYS A 741 30.30 36.83 -1.10
C CYS A 741 31.78 37.26 -1.10
N LEU A 742 32.11 38.29 -1.89
CA LEU A 742 33.45 38.85 -1.96
C LEU A 742 33.65 39.88 -0.84
N VAL A 743 34.73 39.78 -0.09
CA VAL A 743 35.09 40.71 0.98
C VAL A 743 36.43 41.41 0.67
N ASP A 744 36.61 42.63 1.18
CA ASP A 744 37.87 43.33 1.03
C ASP A 744 38.98 42.64 1.86
N LYS A 745 40.17 42.54 1.28
CA LYS A 745 41.33 42.04 2.00
C LYS A 745 41.73 43.10 3.03
N ILE A 746 41.61 42.83 4.34
CA ILE A 746 42.02 43.69 5.44
C ILE A 746 43.54 43.80 5.49
#